data_88e6feff3008751d88aec2c8e85e91d5
#
_entry.id   88e6feff3008751d88aec2c8e85e91d5
#
_cell.length_a   1.000
_cell.length_b   1.000
_cell.length_c   1.000
_cell.angle_alpha   90.00
_cell.angle_beta   90.00
_cell.angle_gamma   90.00
#
_symmetry.space_group_name_H-M   'P 1'
#
loop_
_entity.id
_entity.type
_entity.pdbx_description
1 polymer ?
#
loop_
_entity_poly.entity_id
_entity_poly.type
_entity_poly.pdbx_seq_one_letter_code
_entity_poly.pdbx_strand_id
1 'polypeptide(L)'
;MSIIFNNIDKMSFDDLGEESEFIPLMTSEDEEALEKEVLPDVLSILPLTNTVLFPGVVMPINAGSDKSIKLINDANKSNKLIGVIAQKSPKVENPSIENIHGVGTVAKILRVLKMPDGNTTVIIQGKKRFKIKSVVKTDPYIQATIDSVNDKNQKKSNSKFSATIDAIKDIALKIIKENPNIPSEASFAIKNIHSSAFLINFVCSNMNITVKDKQNLLSSVSIEDRALKCLKFLNVEYEKLALKNDIQSKVKNDLDQQQREYYLQQQMKTIQEELGDNSYQEDIQELINKSKNKDWNDETKVHFEKELSKLKRMNSQVAEYSVQRNYLDLLVDLPWEKFSEDNFDLSKAQRILDKDHFGLEDVKKRIIEYLAVLKLRSDMKSPILCLYGPPGVGKTSLGKSIAKSINREYVRVSLGGLRDEAEIRGHRKTYIGAMPGRIIQSIRKSGTSNPVFVLDEIDKISSGSQGDPSSALLELLDPEQNNSFHDNFLEIGYDLSKVMFIATANNLSSLHPALLDRMELINVSGYTSEEKVSIASKFLVKKQLSEHGMKINDFKINNQILKDIISGYTRESGVRSLEKQIAKLIRNRAKNIVSNSKLNDSKDLNFLKNVLGPKKFFRDKYENNLVAGVVTGLAWTSVGGEILFIESSISEGKGTMSITGNLGKIMKESATIALEFIKSNSSLLGINKKVDYSKYNIHIHVPEGATPKDGPSAGITILTSLVSLFTQKRVKKNIAMTGEITLRGKVLPVGGIKEKILAAKRANIKEIILSSYNKKDIDVINIKYLKGLKFIYVDSMAEVITNALTNRKVINSKLI
;
A
#
# COMPACT_ATOMS: atom_id res chain seq x y z
N MET A 1 -1.59 29.86 53.85
CA MET A 1 -1.47 31.34 54.05
C MET A 1 -2.73 32.11 53.63
N SER A 2 -3.64 31.58 52.80
CA SER A 2 -4.79 32.33 52.32
C SER A 2 -5.92 32.55 53.34
N ILE A 3 -6.00 31.87 54.46
CA ILE A 3 -7.17 31.92 55.35
C ILE A 3 -7.13 33.13 56.33
N ILE A 4 -5.98 33.56 56.80
CA ILE A 4 -5.88 34.73 57.68
C ILE A 4 -5.89 36.01 56.85
N PHE A 5 -5.25 36.06 55.70
CA PHE A 5 -5.20 37.26 54.85
C PHE A 5 -6.50 37.48 54.05
N ASN A 6 -7.20 36.43 53.61
CA ASN A 6 -8.53 36.59 52.97
C ASN A 6 -9.67 36.98 53.91
N ASN A 7 -9.50 36.82 55.24
CA ASN A 7 -10.50 37.32 56.21
C ASN A 7 -10.25 38.78 56.63
N ILE A 8 -9.05 39.30 56.42
CA ILE A 8 -8.72 40.70 56.67
C ILE A 8 -9.26 41.62 55.55
N ASP A 9 -9.22 41.13 54.26
CA ASP A 9 -9.80 41.87 53.12
C ASP A 9 -11.35 42.02 53.17
N LYS A 10 -12.03 41.22 53.98
CA LYS A 10 -13.50 41.36 54.21
C LYS A 10 -13.90 42.22 55.34
N MET A 11 -12.93 42.70 56.14
CA MET A 11 -13.14 43.75 57.09
C MET A 11 -12.68 45.08 56.47
N SER A 12 -13.60 46.00 56.14
CA SER A 12 -13.21 47.32 55.69
C SER A 12 -12.40 47.98 56.80
N PHE A 13 -11.24 48.52 56.43
CA PHE A 13 -10.31 49.24 57.35
C PHE A 13 -10.93 50.47 58.01
N ASP A 14 -12.16 50.92 57.62
CA ASP A 14 -12.88 52.03 58.13
C ASP A 14 -13.57 51.81 59.51
N ASP A 15 -13.68 50.49 59.93
CA ASP A 15 -14.29 50.19 61.25
C ASP A 15 -13.28 49.96 62.39
N LEU A 16 -11.99 50.06 62.09
CA LEU A 16 -10.90 50.02 63.06
C LEU A 16 -10.40 51.49 63.24
N GLY A 17 -10.85 52.13 64.28
CA GLY A 17 -10.38 53.46 64.62
C GLY A 17 -8.87 53.64 64.66
N GLU A 18 -8.37 54.88 64.48
CA GLU A 18 -7.04 55.42 64.21
C GLU A 18 -5.83 54.83 64.96
N GLU A 19 -5.85 53.62 65.52
CA GLU A 19 -4.67 52.92 66.08
C GLU A 19 -4.50 51.60 65.42
N SER A 20 -3.88 51.58 64.19
CA SER A 20 -3.32 50.37 63.57
C SER A 20 -2.06 49.90 64.32
N GLU A 21 -2.24 49.33 65.50
CA GLU A 21 -1.19 48.61 66.19
C GLU A 21 -0.92 47.34 65.35
N PHE A 22 0.24 47.28 64.73
CA PHE A 22 0.82 46.06 64.12
C PHE A 22 0.62 44.92 65.12
N ILE A 23 0.21 43.73 64.58
CA ILE A 23 0.16 42.49 65.36
C ILE A 23 1.50 42.32 66.03
N PRO A 24 1.62 42.32 67.36
CA PRO A 24 2.87 42.33 68.07
C PRO A 24 3.65 41.07 67.76
N LEU A 25 4.76 41.16 67.02
CA LEU A 25 5.70 40.13 66.87
C LEU A 25 6.33 39.78 68.21
N MET A 26 6.18 38.52 68.64
CA MET A 26 6.61 38.08 69.97
C MET A 26 8.14 38.21 70.10
N THR A 27 8.59 38.89 71.07
CA THR A 27 10.02 39.10 71.44
C THR A 27 10.51 37.94 72.29
N SER A 28 11.86 37.74 72.36
CA SER A 28 12.45 36.72 73.22
C SER A 28 12.10 36.88 74.69
N GLU A 29 11.87 38.14 75.16
CA GLU A 29 11.46 38.45 76.52
C GLU A 29 10.01 38.03 76.77
N ASP A 30 9.15 38.14 75.77
CA ASP A 30 7.78 37.62 75.78
C ASP A 30 7.68 36.12 75.91
N GLU A 31 8.58 35.41 75.24
CA GLU A 31 8.71 33.93 75.39
C GLU A 31 9.07 33.49 76.76
N GLU A 32 10.08 34.15 77.39
CA GLU A 32 10.54 33.79 78.73
C GLU A 32 9.42 34.16 79.77
N ALA A 33 8.65 35.25 79.57
CA ALA A 33 7.51 35.53 80.36
C ALA A 33 6.41 34.46 80.25
N LEU A 34 6.14 34.02 79.03
CA LEU A 34 5.18 32.89 78.76
C LEU A 34 5.63 31.55 79.39
N GLU A 35 6.91 31.25 79.44
CA GLU A 35 7.39 30.01 80.05
C GLU A 35 7.24 30.04 81.59
N LYS A 36 7.30 31.16 82.19
CA LYS A 36 7.16 31.35 83.67
C LYS A 36 5.71 31.46 84.15
N GLU A 37 4.72 31.66 83.26
CA GLU A 37 3.34 31.80 83.55
C GLU A 37 2.70 30.50 84.11
N VAL A 38 2.12 30.54 85.36
CA VAL A 38 1.49 29.38 86.00
C VAL A 38 0.09 29.24 85.45
N LEU A 39 -0.18 28.04 84.90
CA LEU A 39 -1.49 27.75 84.37
C LEU A 39 -2.47 27.33 85.48
N PRO A 40 -3.78 27.65 85.39
CA PRO A 40 -4.80 27.17 86.31
C PRO A 40 -4.97 25.62 86.14
N ASP A 41 -5.23 24.92 87.21
CA ASP A 41 -5.43 23.46 87.21
C ASP A 41 -6.67 23.01 86.39
N VAL A 42 -7.70 23.86 86.30
CA VAL A 42 -8.95 23.60 85.56
C VAL A 42 -9.20 24.69 84.54
N LEU A 43 -9.40 24.30 83.29
CA LEU A 43 -9.73 25.24 82.19
C LEU A 43 -11.01 24.87 81.46
N SER A 44 -11.72 25.94 80.99
CA SER A 44 -12.83 25.82 80.08
C SER A 44 -12.32 25.47 78.63
N ILE A 45 -12.79 24.41 77.98
CA ILE A 45 -12.28 23.95 76.77
C ILE A 45 -13.17 24.44 75.60
N LEU A 46 -12.59 25.21 74.66
CA LEU A 46 -13.25 25.63 73.42
C LEU A 46 -12.85 24.76 72.30
N PRO A 47 -13.73 23.91 71.66
CA PRO A 47 -13.44 23.10 70.50
C PRO A 47 -13.39 23.95 69.22
N LEU A 48 -12.35 23.76 68.36
CA LEU A 48 -12.21 24.39 67.08
C LEU A 48 -12.49 23.42 65.94
N THR A 49 -13.29 23.81 64.95
CA THR A 49 -13.73 22.93 63.86
C THR A 49 -12.69 22.79 62.71
N ASN A 50 -12.15 23.90 62.25
CA ASN A 50 -11.37 23.95 60.98
C ASN A 50 -9.94 24.46 61.17
N THR A 51 -9.47 24.68 62.38
CA THR A 51 -8.11 25.23 62.63
C THR A 51 -7.50 24.66 63.91
N VAL A 52 -6.21 24.86 64.05
CA VAL A 52 -5.42 24.47 65.24
C VAL A 52 -4.66 25.71 65.71
N LEU A 53 -4.80 26.06 66.99
CA LEU A 53 -4.06 27.16 67.59
C LEU A 53 -2.69 26.73 68.07
N PHE A 54 -1.64 27.40 67.59
CA PHE A 54 -0.27 27.17 68.06
C PHE A 54 0.17 28.24 69.12
N PRO A 55 1.09 27.90 70.03
CA PRO A 55 1.66 28.83 70.99
C PRO A 55 2.28 30.07 70.31
N GLY A 56 2.04 31.24 70.88
CA GLY A 56 2.51 32.55 70.39
C GLY A 56 1.61 33.15 69.29
N VAL A 57 0.84 32.36 68.57
CA VAL A 57 0.05 32.80 67.41
C VAL A 57 -1.25 33.47 67.87
N VAL A 58 -1.54 34.63 67.26
CA VAL A 58 -2.80 35.33 67.40
C VAL A 58 -3.71 35.00 66.22
N MET A 59 -4.96 34.62 66.49
CA MET A 59 -5.93 34.35 65.42
C MET A 59 -7.36 34.72 65.82
N PRO A 60 -8.20 35.21 64.91
CA PRO A 60 -9.61 35.36 65.05
C PRO A 60 -10.31 33.97 64.96
N ILE A 61 -11.29 33.75 65.84
CA ILE A 61 -12.11 32.55 65.86
C ILE A 61 -13.59 32.94 65.90
N ASN A 62 -14.41 32.38 65.07
CA ASN A 62 -15.86 32.53 65.09
C ASN A 62 -16.50 31.49 65.98
N ALA A 63 -17.22 31.98 67.03
CA ALA A 63 -18.01 31.13 67.91
C ALA A 63 -19.46 31.11 67.41
N GLY A 64 -19.89 29.90 66.86
CA GLY A 64 -21.23 29.73 66.29
C GLY A 64 -22.23 29.00 67.21
N SER A 65 -21.75 28.34 68.30
CA SER A 65 -22.66 27.62 69.18
C SER A 65 -22.92 28.40 70.49
N ASP A 66 -24.12 28.27 71.00
CA ASP A 66 -24.52 28.96 72.25
C ASP A 66 -23.58 28.57 73.42
N LYS A 67 -23.13 27.35 73.47
CA LYS A 67 -22.19 26.84 74.48
C LYS A 67 -20.82 27.51 74.39
N SER A 68 -20.31 27.71 73.14
CA SER A 68 -19.04 28.43 72.91
C SER A 68 -19.15 29.88 73.24
N ILE A 69 -20.24 30.56 72.88
CA ILE A 69 -20.51 31.93 73.19
C ILE A 69 -20.59 32.18 74.74
N LYS A 70 -21.29 31.28 75.43
CA LYS A 70 -21.38 31.34 76.88
C LYS A 70 -20.02 31.10 77.52
N LEU A 71 -19.22 30.15 77.07
CA LEU A 71 -17.86 29.90 77.54
C LEU A 71 -17.01 31.17 77.44
N ILE A 72 -17.03 31.81 76.25
CA ILE A 72 -16.22 32.97 75.97
C ILE A 72 -16.64 34.19 76.87
N ASN A 73 -17.94 34.39 77.04
CA ASN A 73 -18.44 35.46 77.87
C ASN A 73 -18.05 35.22 79.34
N ASP A 74 -18.14 34.02 79.84
CA ASP A 74 -17.80 33.74 81.25
C ASP A 74 -16.28 33.85 81.49
N ALA A 75 -15.46 33.33 80.53
CA ALA A 75 -14.02 33.47 80.60
C ALA A 75 -13.52 34.90 80.41
N ASN A 76 -14.17 35.70 79.56
CA ASN A 76 -13.85 37.14 79.45
C ASN A 76 -14.07 37.98 80.73
N LYS A 77 -15.09 37.59 81.56
CA LYS A 77 -15.35 38.16 82.80
C LYS A 77 -14.45 37.70 83.94
N SER A 78 -13.74 36.55 83.77
CA SER A 78 -12.85 36.01 84.78
C SER A 78 -11.40 36.28 84.49
N ASN A 79 -10.60 35.23 84.25
CA ASN A 79 -9.15 35.32 84.05
C ASN A 79 -8.72 35.49 82.58
N LYS A 80 -9.66 35.57 81.65
CA LYS A 80 -9.46 35.61 80.15
C LYS A 80 -8.66 34.40 79.58
N LEU A 81 -8.53 33.32 80.32
CA LEU A 81 -7.82 32.10 79.80
C LEU A 81 -8.85 31.05 79.51
N ILE A 82 -8.62 30.41 78.32
CA ILE A 82 -9.40 29.24 77.82
C ILE A 82 -8.46 28.16 77.28
N GLY A 83 -8.87 26.94 77.29
CA GLY A 83 -8.22 25.88 76.57
C GLY A 83 -8.83 25.72 75.20
N VAL A 84 -8.01 25.71 74.17
CA VAL A 84 -8.45 25.58 72.78
C VAL A 84 -7.95 24.30 72.21
N ILE A 85 -8.87 23.51 71.62
CA ILE A 85 -8.55 22.16 71.08
C ILE A 85 -9.27 21.94 69.75
N ALA A 86 -8.59 21.36 68.77
CA ALA A 86 -9.19 21.02 67.48
C ALA A 86 -10.10 19.77 67.60
N GLN A 87 -11.22 19.80 66.87
CA GLN A 87 -12.11 18.66 66.73
C GLN A 87 -11.52 17.63 65.77
N LYS A 88 -11.80 16.33 66.00
CA LYS A 88 -11.40 15.25 65.08
C LYS A 88 -12.23 15.24 63.76
N SER A 89 -13.46 15.71 63.80
CA SER A 89 -14.37 15.81 62.66
C SER A 89 -15.15 17.11 62.67
N PRO A 90 -15.18 17.87 61.60
CA PRO A 90 -15.88 19.16 61.51
C PRO A 90 -17.45 19.03 61.52
N LYS A 91 -17.98 17.83 61.36
CA LYS A 91 -19.45 17.58 61.22
C LYS A 91 -20.21 17.55 62.53
N VAL A 92 -19.53 17.59 63.67
CA VAL A 92 -20.17 17.47 65.00
C VAL A 92 -20.37 18.86 65.60
N GLU A 93 -21.60 19.34 65.70
CA GLU A 93 -21.94 20.68 66.26
C GLU A 93 -21.63 20.84 67.75
N ASN A 94 -21.91 19.75 68.52
CA ASN A 94 -21.62 19.74 69.98
C ASN A 94 -20.67 18.56 70.31
N PRO A 95 -19.36 18.75 70.17
CA PRO A 95 -18.38 17.70 70.32
C PRO A 95 -18.27 17.26 71.80
N SER A 96 -18.31 15.94 72.01
CA SER A 96 -17.93 15.31 73.27
C SER A 96 -16.41 15.18 73.36
N ILE A 97 -15.88 14.77 74.52
CA ILE A 97 -14.44 14.62 74.75
C ILE A 97 -13.77 13.60 73.76
N GLU A 98 -14.52 12.64 73.30
CA GLU A 98 -14.05 11.65 72.31
C GLU A 98 -13.85 12.24 70.91
N ASN A 99 -14.57 13.34 70.63
CA ASN A 99 -14.57 14.03 69.33
C ASN A 99 -13.53 15.12 69.23
N ILE A 100 -12.76 15.39 70.30
CA ILE A 100 -11.67 16.38 70.33
C ILE A 100 -10.29 15.65 70.42
N HIS A 101 -9.22 16.35 70.04
CA HIS A 101 -7.86 15.85 70.17
C HIS A 101 -7.38 15.90 71.63
N GLY A 102 -6.36 15.13 72.01
CA GLY A 102 -5.87 15.08 73.38
C GLY A 102 -4.93 16.24 73.80
N VAL A 103 -4.36 16.96 72.81
CA VAL A 103 -3.41 18.10 73.04
C VAL A 103 -4.02 19.36 72.47
N GLY A 104 -4.02 20.41 73.28
CA GLY A 104 -4.50 21.73 72.87
C GLY A 104 -3.54 22.84 73.26
N THR A 105 -3.97 24.08 73.05
CA THR A 105 -3.21 25.27 73.42
C THR A 105 -4.06 26.18 74.36
N VAL A 106 -3.48 26.58 75.52
CA VAL A 106 -4.08 27.56 76.38
C VAL A 106 -4.05 28.85 75.62
N ALA A 107 -5.18 29.54 75.54
CA ALA A 107 -5.34 30.83 74.86
C ALA A 107 -5.79 31.93 75.79
N LYS A 108 -5.26 33.10 75.60
CA LYS A 108 -5.74 34.35 76.25
C LYS A 108 -6.70 35.06 75.30
N ILE A 109 -7.84 35.44 75.77
CA ILE A 109 -8.81 36.31 75.05
C ILE A 109 -8.26 37.71 75.03
N LEU A 110 -7.94 38.23 73.80
CA LEU A 110 -7.50 39.60 73.64
C LEU A 110 -8.69 40.54 73.43
N ARG A 111 -9.62 40.24 72.55
CA ARG A 111 -10.77 41.04 72.20
C ARG A 111 -11.98 40.15 71.80
N VAL A 112 -13.18 40.60 72.17
CA VAL A 112 -14.43 39.93 71.71
C VAL A 112 -15.19 40.95 70.85
N LEU A 113 -15.49 40.59 69.62
CA LEU A 113 -16.21 41.43 68.66
C LEU A 113 -17.56 40.77 68.35
N LYS A 114 -18.63 41.49 68.48
CA LYS A 114 -19.99 41.08 68.06
C LYS A 114 -20.20 41.56 66.62
N MET A 115 -20.37 40.72 65.72
CA MET A 115 -20.56 41.02 64.29
C MET A 115 -22.04 41.38 64.04
N PRO A 116 -22.35 42.19 62.99
CA PRO A 116 -23.71 42.55 62.61
C PRO A 116 -24.59 41.39 62.24
N ASP A 117 -23.99 40.23 61.78
CA ASP A 117 -24.64 39.03 61.41
C ASP A 117 -25.06 38.14 62.60
N GLY A 118 -24.84 38.62 63.85
CA GLY A 118 -25.15 37.87 65.06
C GLY A 118 -24.06 36.91 65.53
N ASN A 119 -23.00 36.72 64.77
CA ASN A 119 -21.86 35.85 65.09
C ASN A 119 -20.94 36.58 66.10
N THR A 120 -20.30 35.82 67.00
CA THR A 120 -19.30 36.38 67.94
C THR A 120 -17.90 35.95 67.47
N THR A 121 -17.10 36.95 67.05
CA THR A 121 -15.68 36.70 66.70
C THR A 121 -14.82 37.12 67.94
N VAL A 122 -13.88 36.21 68.26
CA VAL A 122 -12.99 36.39 69.37
C VAL A 122 -11.52 36.32 68.86
N ILE A 123 -10.79 37.39 69.24
CA ILE A 123 -9.33 37.38 68.95
C ILE A 123 -8.63 36.75 70.14
N ILE A 124 -7.95 35.66 69.90
CA ILE A 124 -7.24 34.90 70.93
C ILE A 124 -5.74 34.77 70.62
N GLN A 125 -4.90 34.71 71.65
CA GLN A 125 -3.51 34.50 71.57
C GLN A 125 -3.15 33.16 72.23
N GLY A 126 -2.48 32.25 71.53
CA GLY A 126 -1.97 30.99 72.08
C GLY A 126 -0.87 31.25 73.13
N LYS A 127 -0.90 30.55 74.25
CA LYS A 127 0.09 30.65 75.32
C LYS A 127 0.96 29.39 75.37
N LYS A 128 0.54 28.36 76.09
CA LYS A 128 1.24 27.08 76.27
C LYS A 128 0.42 25.95 75.81
N ARG A 129 1.09 24.86 75.42
CA ARG A 129 0.41 23.61 75.13
C ARG A 129 0.00 22.90 76.37
N PHE A 130 -1.14 22.23 76.30
CA PHE A 130 -1.62 21.45 77.42
C PHE A 130 -2.18 20.09 76.92
N LYS A 131 -2.24 19.11 77.80
CA LYS A 131 -2.92 17.79 77.59
C LYS A 131 -4.04 17.68 78.61
N ILE A 132 -5.18 17.21 78.16
CA ILE A 132 -6.31 16.92 79.06
C ILE A 132 -5.96 15.73 79.95
N LYS A 133 -6.16 15.87 81.27
CA LYS A 133 -5.95 14.84 82.26
C LYS A 133 -7.29 14.16 82.64
N SER A 134 -8.25 14.91 83.01
CA SER A 134 -9.62 14.44 83.38
C SER A 134 -10.66 15.55 83.19
N VAL A 135 -11.92 15.11 82.87
CA VAL A 135 -13.02 16.07 82.69
C VAL A 135 -13.66 16.28 84.00
N VAL A 136 -13.87 17.54 84.39
CA VAL A 136 -14.49 18.00 85.63
C VAL A 136 -15.99 18.21 85.45
N LYS A 137 -16.39 18.80 84.27
CA LYS A 137 -17.76 19.18 83.97
C LYS A 137 -18.01 19.24 82.49
N THR A 138 -19.18 18.80 82.01
CA THR A 138 -19.53 18.84 80.57
C THR A 138 -20.65 19.83 80.26
N ASP A 139 -21.40 20.29 81.21
CA ASP A 139 -22.50 21.27 81.02
C ASP A 139 -22.30 22.46 81.95
N PRO A 140 -22.44 23.76 81.50
CA PRO A 140 -22.91 24.17 80.18
C PRO A 140 -21.83 24.11 79.07
N TYR A 141 -20.55 23.87 79.35
CA TYR A 141 -19.43 23.67 78.45
C TYR A 141 -18.39 22.78 79.13
N ILE A 142 -17.50 22.25 78.36
CA ILE A 142 -16.47 21.26 78.82
C ILE A 142 -15.47 22.04 79.73
N GLN A 143 -15.30 21.54 80.95
CA GLN A 143 -14.23 21.97 81.89
C GLN A 143 -13.35 20.72 82.16
N ALA A 144 -12.03 20.88 82.10
CA ALA A 144 -11.08 19.79 82.24
C ALA A 144 -9.85 20.22 83.06
N THR A 145 -9.33 19.22 83.83
CA THR A 145 -7.99 19.38 84.43
C THR A 145 -6.97 19.17 83.36
N ILE A 146 -5.91 19.99 83.42
CA ILE A 146 -4.91 20.00 82.39
C ILE A 146 -3.51 19.78 82.95
N ASP A 147 -2.66 19.06 82.15
CA ASP A 147 -1.21 19.03 82.40
C ASP A 147 -0.49 19.89 81.36
N SER A 148 0.48 20.70 81.77
CA SER A 148 1.27 21.52 80.82
C SER A 148 2.23 20.63 80.03
N VAL A 149 2.26 20.87 78.72
CA VAL A 149 3.22 20.18 77.86
C VAL A 149 4.31 21.16 77.44
N ASN A 150 5.49 21.06 78.06
CA ASN A 150 6.65 21.86 77.74
C ASN A 150 7.48 21.21 76.63
N ASP A 151 8.02 21.99 75.72
CA ASP A 151 8.99 21.52 74.71
C ASP A 151 10.25 21.09 75.47
N LYS A 152 10.76 19.88 75.19
CA LYS A 152 12.04 19.44 75.76
C LYS A 152 13.16 20.26 75.12
N ASN A 153 13.65 21.24 75.81
CA ASN A 153 14.81 22.05 75.42
C ASN A 153 16.10 21.26 75.62
N GLN A 154 16.79 20.92 74.54
CA GLN A 154 18.17 20.43 74.61
C GLN A 154 19.11 21.66 74.79
N LYS A 155 19.87 21.69 75.88
CA LYS A 155 20.85 22.72 76.21
C LYS A 155 22.13 22.68 75.37
N LYS A 156 22.07 22.65 74.01
CA LYS A 156 23.23 22.95 73.12
C LYS A 156 22.69 23.28 71.74
N SER A 157 23.17 24.38 71.14
CA SER A 157 22.87 24.77 69.74
C SER A 157 23.32 23.66 68.78
N ASN A 158 22.34 22.89 68.29
CA ASN A 158 22.59 21.86 67.32
C ASN A 158 22.65 22.57 65.95
N SER A 159 23.80 22.53 65.24
CA SER A 159 24.00 23.14 63.92
C SER A 159 22.94 22.66 62.89
N LYS A 160 22.46 21.40 63.06
CA LYS A 160 21.37 20.85 62.20
C LYS A 160 20.03 21.54 62.43
N PHE A 161 19.68 21.94 63.68
CA PHE A 161 18.45 22.64 63.98
C PHE A 161 18.47 24.07 63.41
N SER A 162 19.59 24.80 63.57
CA SER A 162 19.73 26.10 62.93
C SER A 162 19.57 26.04 61.42
N ALA A 163 20.23 25.09 60.73
CA ALA A 163 20.10 24.88 59.30
C ALA A 163 18.62 24.54 58.88
N THR A 164 17.88 23.81 59.73
CA THR A 164 16.47 23.50 59.46
C THR A 164 15.62 24.74 59.55
N ILE A 165 15.89 25.65 60.55
CA ILE A 165 15.20 26.91 60.71
C ILE A 165 15.42 27.83 59.51
N ASP A 166 16.67 27.94 59.07
CA ASP A 166 17.04 28.73 57.90
C ASP A 166 16.34 28.19 56.62
N ALA A 167 16.33 26.86 56.43
CA ALA A 167 15.60 26.24 55.33
C ALA A 167 14.09 26.50 55.37
N ILE A 168 13.48 26.48 56.55
CA ILE A 168 12.04 26.85 56.75
C ILE A 168 11.79 28.29 56.32
N LYS A 169 12.69 29.23 56.75
CA LYS A 169 12.59 30.64 56.34
C LYS A 169 12.68 30.82 54.84
N ASP A 170 13.68 30.21 54.22
CA ASP A 170 13.93 30.33 52.79
C ASP A 170 12.77 29.80 51.95
N ILE A 171 12.24 28.60 52.27
CA ILE A 171 11.13 28.02 51.52
C ILE A 171 9.83 28.80 51.74
N ALA A 172 9.57 29.25 52.99
CA ALA A 172 8.41 30.10 53.28
C ALA A 172 8.45 31.42 52.48
N LEU A 173 9.63 32.05 52.37
CA LEU A 173 9.83 33.25 51.56
C LEU A 173 9.64 32.99 50.06
N LYS A 174 10.09 31.84 49.56
CA LYS A 174 9.84 31.40 48.14
C LYS A 174 8.36 31.22 47.89
N ILE A 175 7.63 30.54 48.78
CA ILE A 175 6.18 30.34 48.64
C ILE A 175 5.44 31.70 48.60
N ILE A 176 5.82 32.65 49.47
CA ILE A 176 5.22 33.99 49.49
C ILE A 176 5.48 34.72 48.17
N LYS A 177 6.72 34.66 47.65
CA LYS A 177 7.09 35.31 46.39
C LYS A 177 6.35 34.77 45.19
N GLU A 178 6.17 33.43 45.11
CA GLU A 178 5.56 32.76 43.97
C GLU A 178 4.03 32.65 44.04
N ASN A 179 3.42 32.90 45.18
CA ASN A 179 1.98 32.86 45.37
C ASN A 179 1.34 34.24 45.31
N PRO A 180 0.64 34.64 44.23
CA PRO A 180 0.05 35.98 44.10
C PRO A 180 -1.05 36.28 45.13
N ASN A 181 -1.57 35.26 45.81
CA ASN A 181 -2.65 35.42 46.81
C ASN A 181 -2.12 35.74 48.24
N ILE A 182 -0.80 35.86 48.41
CA ILE A 182 -0.20 36.20 49.71
C ILE A 182 0.39 37.59 49.63
N PRO A 183 -0.03 38.50 50.52
CA PRO A 183 0.52 39.86 50.55
C PRO A 183 2.03 39.86 50.77
N SER A 184 2.73 40.82 50.16
CA SER A 184 4.19 40.98 50.26
C SER A 184 4.68 41.24 51.68
N GLU A 185 3.81 41.81 52.49
CA GLU A 185 4.07 42.13 53.91
C GLU A 185 4.30 40.90 54.77
N ALA A 186 3.80 39.73 54.35
CA ALA A 186 4.07 38.45 55.02
C ALA A 186 5.55 38.09 54.97
N SER A 187 6.27 38.50 53.91
CA SER A 187 7.75 38.32 53.83
C SER A 187 8.49 39.10 54.89
N PHE A 188 8.00 40.30 55.19
CA PHE A 188 8.62 41.11 56.22
C PHE A 188 8.41 40.50 57.63
N ALA A 189 7.24 40.00 57.92
CA ALA A 189 6.95 39.31 59.17
C ALA A 189 7.86 38.10 59.41
N ILE A 190 8.04 37.20 58.37
CA ILE A 190 8.91 36.05 58.52
C ILE A 190 10.39 36.43 58.73
N LYS A 191 10.88 37.45 58.03
CA LYS A 191 12.25 37.91 58.18
C LYS A 191 12.56 38.44 59.61
N ASN A 192 11.60 39.07 60.20
CA ASN A 192 11.77 39.74 61.53
C ASN A 192 11.43 38.87 62.75
N ILE A 193 11.03 37.62 62.54
CA ILE A 193 10.84 36.64 63.61
C ILE A 193 12.25 36.14 64.07
N HIS A 194 12.62 36.43 65.28
CA HIS A 194 13.89 36.04 65.90
C HIS A 194 13.79 34.69 66.64
N SER A 195 12.63 34.42 67.24
CA SER A 195 12.39 33.19 67.99
C SER A 195 12.19 32.00 67.01
N SER A 196 13.03 30.95 67.11
CA SER A 196 12.89 29.71 66.33
C SER A 196 11.60 28.96 66.61
N ALA A 197 11.15 28.95 67.90
CA ALA A 197 9.92 28.26 68.31
C ALA A 197 8.69 28.97 67.77
N PHE A 198 8.69 30.31 67.88
CA PHE A 198 7.58 31.09 67.32
C PHE A 198 7.52 31.02 65.81
N LEU A 199 8.66 31.04 65.11
CA LEU A 199 8.69 30.90 63.67
C LEU A 199 8.05 29.58 63.23
N ILE A 200 8.44 28.44 63.83
CA ILE A 200 7.87 27.13 63.48
C ILE A 200 6.36 27.14 63.72
N ASN A 201 5.90 27.67 64.89
CA ASN A 201 4.49 27.70 65.23
C ASN A 201 3.68 28.60 64.26
N PHE A 202 4.27 29.77 63.91
CA PHE A 202 3.65 30.71 62.97
C PHE A 202 3.53 30.09 61.58
N VAL A 203 4.56 29.46 61.06
CA VAL A 203 4.54 28.81 59.77
C VAL A 203 3.55 27.62 59.78
N CYS A 204 3.59 26.76 60.81
CA CYS A 204 2.65 25.63 60.94
C CYS A 204 1.19 26.06 60.98
N SER A 205 0.90 27.18 61.63
CA SER A 205 -0.45 27.74 61.71
C SER A 205 -0.99 28.19 60.35
N ASN A 206 -0.09 28.76 59.49
CA ASN A 206 -0.42 29.39 58.21
C ASN A 206 -0.31 28.49 56.99
N MET A 207 0.29 27.29 57.12
CA MET A 207 0.36 26.30 56.02
C MET A 207 -1.02 25.79 55.60
N ASN A 208 -1.19 25.54 54.32
CA ASN A 208 -2.43 25.00 53.76
C ASN A 208 -2.41 23.45 53.80
N ILE A 209 -2.45 22.90 55.01
CA ILE A 209 -2.48 21.44 55.27
C ILE A 209 -3.73 21.11 56.11
N THR A 210 -4.03 19.80 56.17
CA THR A 210 -5.24 19.33 56.87
C THR A 210 -5.17 19.65 58.37
N VAL A 211 -6.33 19.79 59.01
CA VAL A 211 -6.42 19.97 60.48
C VAL A 211 -5.74 18.85 61.25
N LYS A 212 -5.83 17.63 60.73
CA LYS A 212 -5.16 16.43 61.27
C LYS A 212 -3.64 16.57 61.22
N ASP A 213 -3.07 17.08 60.11
CA ASP A 213 -1.63 17.29 59.98
C ASP A 213 -1.15 18.44 60.88
N LYS A 214 -1.92 19.54 60.97
CA LYS A 214 -1.64 20.63 61.92
C LYS A 214 -1.64 20.11 63.37
N GLN A 215 -2.61 19.24 63.69
CA GLN A 215 -2.70 18.66 65.04
C GLN A 215 -1.52 17.73 65.34
N ASN A 216 -1.04 16.94 64.33
CA ASN A 216 0.15 16.11 64.46
C ASN A 216 1.41 16.97 64.71
N LEU A 217 1.52 18.14 64.10
CA LEU A 217 2.59 19.10 64.36
C LEU A 217 2.50 19.67 65.78
N LEU A 218 1.30 20.08 66.23
CA LEU A 218 1.10 20.61 67.58
C LEU A 218 1.44 19.56 68.66
N SER A 219 1.11 18.26 68.44
CA SER A 219 1.30 17.18 69.36
C SER A 219 2.75 16.64 69.39
N SER A 220 3.64 17.11 68.53
CA SER A 220 5.09 16.70 68.51
C SER A 220 5.77 17.18 69.80
N VAL A 221 6.44 16.26 70.49
CA VAL A 221 7.07 16.48 71.80
C VAL A 221 8.33 17.31 71.71
N SER A 222 9.13 17.13 70.68
CA SER A 222 10.36 17.87 70.41
C SER A 222 10.11 19.00 69.40
N ILE A 223 10.70 20.16 69.62
CA ILE A 223 10.66 21.29 68.69
C ILE A 223 11.43 20.96 67.39
N GLU A 224 12.51 20.13 67.45
CA GLU A 224 13.28 19.72 66.30
C GLU A 224 12.44 18.82 65.38
N ASP A 225 11.70 17.83 65.95
CA ASP A 225 10.82 16.95 65.19
C ASP A 225 9.68 17.75 64.54
N ARG A 226 9.11 18.78 65.21
CA ARG A 226 8.13 19.71 64.68
C ARG A 226 8.71 20.49 63.52
N ALA A 227 9.97 20.99 63.62
CA ALA A 227 10.67 21.72 62.59
C ALA A 227 10.89 20.87 61.32
N LEU A 228 11.36 19.64 61.50
CA LEU A 228 11.55 18.72 60.35
C LEU A 228 10.26 18.37 59.64
N LYS A 229 9.18 18.11 60.39
CA LYS A 229 7.85 17.85 59.82
C LYS A 229 7.32 19.09 59.12
N CYS A 230 7.51 20.30 59.71
CA CYS A 230 7.12 21.58 59.11
C CYS A 230 7.84 21.78 57.77
N LEU A 231 9.19 21.56 57.71
CA LEU A 231 9.98 21.68 56.52
C LEU A 231 9.51 20.72 55.41
N LYS A 232 9.14 19.48 55.78
CA LYS A 232 8.62 18.49 54.82
C LYS A 232 7.31 18.99 54.20
N PHE A 233 6.39 19.48 54.95
CA PHE A 233 5.12 20.00 54.43
C PHE A 233 5.29 21.28 53.59
N LEU A 234 6.23 22.13 53.95
CA LEU A 234 6.57 23.33 53.16
C LEU A 234 7.14 22.96 51.78
N ASN A 235 8.05 21.97 51.72
CA ASN A 235 8.58 21.50 50.43
C ASN A 235 7.48 20.98 49.52
N VAL A 236 6.56 20.16 50.02
CA VAL A 236 5.42 19.66 49.24
C VAL A 236 4.49 20.79 48.76
N GLU A 237 4.30 21.80 49.59
CA GLU A 237 3.48 22.99 49.23
C GLU A 237 4.17 23.81 48.15
N TYR A 238 5.48 23.99 48.23
CA TYR A 238 6.29 24.71 47.24
C TYR A 238 6.29 23.99 45.88
N GLU A 239 6.51 22.67 45.89
CA GLU A 239 6.48 21.89 44.65
C GLU A 239 5.11 21.95 43.93
N LYS A 240 4.02 21.86 44.68
CA LYS A 240 2.67 22.02 44.12
C LYS A 240 2.45 23.41 43.51
N LEU A 241 2.97 24.44 44.16
CA LEU A 241 2.85 25.82 43.67
C LEU A 241 3.68 26.03 42.39
N ALA A 242 4.91 25.55 42.37
CA ALA A 242 5.78 25.63 41.22
C ALA A 242 5.18 24.92 39.99
N LEU A 243 4.62 23.71 40.20
CA LEU A 243 3.96 22.98 39.14
C LEU A 243 2.70 23.71 38.60
N LYS A 244 1.93 24.30 39.50
CA LYS A 244 0.74 25.08 39.10
C LYS A 244 1.14 26.30 38.25
N ASN A 245 2.19 27.01 38.64
CA ASN A 245 2.69 28.18 37.91
C ASN A 245 3.27 27.80 36.53
N ASP A 246 3.99 26.66 36.42
CA ASP A 246 4.51 26.12 35.13
C ASP A 246 3.38 25.77 34.18
N ILE A 247 2.33 25.08 34.66
CA ILE A 247 1.15 24.75 33.84
C ILE A 247 0.44 26.05 33.36
N GLN A 248 0.24 27.03 34.25
CA GLN A 248 -0.40 28.28 33.86
C GLN A 248 0.42 29.08 32.85
N SER A 249 1.75 29.10 32.97
CA SER A 249 2.63 29.78 32.02
C SER A 249 2.60 29.10 30.65
N LYS A 250 2.56 27.75 30.58
CA LYS A 250 2.45 27.00 29.33
C LYS A 250 1.11 27.30 28.64
N VAL A 251 -0.01 27.22 29.35
CA VAL A 251 -1.33 27.52 28.79
C VAL A 251 -1.42 28.96 28.26
N LYS A 252 -0.81 29.92 28.96
CA LYS A 252 -0.78 31.31 28.50
C LYS A 252 0.05 31.48 27.23
N ASN A 253 1.24 30.86 27.17
CA ASN A 253 2.10 30.89 25.98
C ASN A 253 1.42 30.24 24.76
N ASP A 254 0.73 29.11 24.94
CA ASP A 254 -0.02 28.43 23.88
C ASP A 254 -1.16 29.31 23.35
N LEU A 255 -1.89 30.03 24.25
CA LEU A 255 -2.95 30.96 23.86
C LEU A 255 -2.41 32.19 23.10
N ASP A 256 -1.30 32.76 23.58
CA ASP A 256 -0.65 33.91 22.92
C ASP A 256 -0.09 33.49 21.53
N GLN A 257 0.43 32.27 21.41
CA GLN A 257 0.89 31.72 20.11
C GLN A 257 -0.28 31.51 19.16
N GLN A 258 -1.38 30.92 19.60
CA GLN A 258 -2.58 30.73 18.78
C GLN A 258 -3.19 32.07 18.31
N GLN A 259 -3.23 33.06 19.17
CA GLN A 259 -3.70 34.40 18.76
C GLN A 259 -2.77 35.07 17.75
N ARG A 260 -1.45 34.88 17.89
CA ARG A 260 -0.46 35.40 16.95
C ARG A 260 -0.55 34.70 15.62
N GLU A 261 -0.70 33.37 15.60
CA GLU A 261 -0.91 32.60 14.39
C GLU A 261 -2.21 32.98 13.66
N TYR A 262 -3.30 33.16 14.39
CA TYR A 262 -4.57 33.64 13.84
C TYR A 262 -4.44 35.04 13.22
N TYR A 263 -3.78 35.98 13.91
CA TYR A 263 -3.57 37.34 13.41
C TYR A 263 -2.67 37.35 12.15
N LEU A 264 -1.60 36.54 12.13
CA LEU A 264 -0.73 36.38 10.97
C LEU A 264 -1.48 35.75 9.79
N GLN A 265 -2.32 34.74 10.06
CA GLN A 265 -3.18 34.13 9.02
C GLN A 265 -4.17 35.16 8.45
N GLN A 266 -4.75 36.00 9.28
CA GLN A 266 -5.66 37.02 8.84
C GLN A 266 -4.95 38.10 7.99
N GLN A 267 -3.75 38.52 8.39
CA GLN A 267 -2.93 39.45 7.59
C GLN A 267 -2.52 38.80 6.26
N MET A 268 -2.09 37.53 6.27
CA MET A 268 -1.74 36.80 5.06
C MET A 268 -2.93 36.67 4.11
N LYS A 269 -4.14 36.43 4.65
CA LYS A 269 -5.38 36.38 3.89
C LYS A 269 -5.70 37.73 3.23
N THR A 270 -5.61 38.83 3.99
CA THR A 270 -5.85 40.17 3.45
C THR A 270 -4.84 40.55 2.36
N ILE A 271 -3.55 40.22 2.55
CA ILE A 271 -2.51 40.44 1.55
C ILE A 271 -2.76 39.57 0.32
N GLN A 272 -3.20 38.33 0.45
CA GLN A 272 -3.56 37.47 -0.66
C GLN A 272 -4.80 37.98 -1.42
N GLU A 273 -5.80 38.50 -0.73
CA GLU A 273 -6.98 39.12 -1.34
C GLU A 273 -6.62 40.42 -2.11
N GLU A 274 -5.70 41.23 -1.59
CA GLU A 274 -5.20 42.43 -2.25
C GLU A 274 -4.28 42.13 -3.47
N LEU A 275 -3.55 40.99 -3.45
CA LEU A 275 -2.72 40.53 -4.56
C LEU A 275 -3.52 39.84 -5.68
N GLY A 276 -4.84 39.62 -5.53
CA GLY A 276 -5.71 39.07 -6.56
C GLY A 276 -5.62 37.55 -6.72
N ASP A 277 -5.17 36.81 -5.70
CA ASP A 277 -4.96 35.35 -5.76
C ASP A 277 -6.25 34.55 -5.42
N ASN A 278 -7.37 34.94 -6.08
CA ASN A 278 -8.65 34.22 -5.94
C ASN A 278 -8.55 32.78 -6.49
N SER A 279 -7.64 32.50 -7.43
CA SER A 279 -7.49 31.18 -8.05
C SER A 279 -7.09 30.10 -7.06
N TYR A 280 -6.26 30.43 -6.07
CA TYR A 280 -5.81 29.50 -5.03
C TYR A 280 -6.93 29.00 -4.11
N GLN A 281 -7.82 29.90 -3.68
CA GLN A 281 -8.95 29.50 -2.83
C GLN A 281 -10.01 28.73 -3.62
N GLU A 282 -10.20 29.08 -4.89
CA GLU A 282 -11.08 28.37 -5.81
C GLU A 282 -10.58 26.93 -6.02
N ASP A 283 -9.29 26.73 -6.22
CA ASP A 283 -8.65 25.42 -6.37
C ASP A 283 -8.89 24.49 -5.16
N ILE A 284 -8.65 25.01 -3.97
CA ILE A 284 -8.88 24.27 -2.72
C ILE A 284 -10.35 23.94 -2.54
N GLN A 285 -11.22 24.90 -2.84
CA GLN A 285 -12.66 24.72 -2.71
C GLN A 285 -13.20 23.70 -3.73
N GLU A 286 -12.63 23.66 -4.94
CA GLU A 286 -12.92 22.67 -5.96
C GLU A 286 -12.57 21.26 -5.48
N LEU A 287 -11.37 21.05 -4.91
CA LEU A 287 -10.94 19.77 -4.33
C LEU A 287 -11.88 19.33 -3.19
N ILE A 288 -12.25 20.24 -2.31
CA ILE A 288 -13.20 19.95 -1.21
C ILE A 288 -14.58 19.57 -1.75
N ASN A 289 -15.08 20.27 -2.77
CA ASN A 289 -16.39 19.98 -3.34
C ASN A 289 -16.39 18.62 -4.08
N LYS A 290 -15.32 18.33 -4.81
CA LYS A 290 -15.15 17.02 -5.47
C LYS A 290 -15.03 15.88 -4.46
N SER A 291 -14.39 16.10 -3.32
CA SER A 291 -14.19 15.08 -2.29
C SER A 291 -15.48 14.71 -1.54
N LYS A 292 -16.44 15.64 -1.41
CA LYS A 292 -17.73 15.40 -0.72
C LYS A 292 -18.58 14.30 -1.34
N ASN A 293 -18.41 14.06 -2.64
CA ASN A 293 -19.20 13.10 -3.41
C ASN A 293 -18.45 11.75 -3.60
N LYS A 294 -17.42 11.48 -2.80
CA LYS A 294 -16.62 10.26 -2.91
C LYS A 294 -16.87 9.33 -1.74
N ASP A 295 -17.10 8.06 -2.05
CA ASP A 295 -17.21 6.98 -1.07
C ASP A 295 -15.79 6.47 -0.75
N TRP A 296 -15.12 7.15 0.18
CA TRP A 296 -13.78 6.77 0.64
C TRP A 296 -13.87 5.93 1.90
N ASN A 297 -12.95 4.98 2.05
CA ASN A 297 -12.71 4.36 3.34
C ASN A 297 -12.09 5.39 4.33
N ASP A 298 -12.13 5.08 5.63
CA ASP A 298 -11.65 6.00 6.68
C ASP A 298 -10.17 6.35 6.51
N GLU A 299 -9.34 5.41 6.08
CA GLU A 299 -7.90 5.61 5.86
C GLU A 299 -7.64 6.62 4.74
N THR A 300 -8.29 6.45 3.59
CA THR A 300 -8.16 7.37 2.45
C THR A 300 -8.66 8.76 2.79
N LYS A 301 -9.75 8.87 3.55
CA LYS A 301 -10.32 10.15 3.98
C LYS A 301 -9.37 10.91 4.90
N VAL A 302 -8.85 10.25 5.94
CA VAL A 302 -7.87 10.84 6.87
C VAL A 302 -6.60 11.26 6.12
N HIS A 303 -6.13 10.44 5.18
CA HIS A 303 -4.97 10.76 4.38
C HIS A 303 -5.22 11.99 3.48
N PHE A 304 -6.37 12.06 2.82
CA PHE A 304 -6.75 13.22 2.01
C PHE A 304 -6.83 14.50 2.84
N GLU A 305 -7.46 14.47 4.00
CA GLU A 305 -7.58 15.64 4.89
C GLU A 305 -6.21 16.14 5.37
N LYS A 306 -5.29 15.23 5.69
CA LYS A 306 -3.91 15.53 6.06
C LYS A 306 -3.15 16.21 4.89
N GLU A 307 -3.23 15.65 3.70
CA GLU A 307 -2.54 16.18 2.52
C GLU A 307 -3.17 17.50 2.04
N LEU A 308 -4.48 17.66 2.16
CA LEU A 308 -5.18 18.92 1.91
C LEU A 308 -4.76 20.01 2.91
N SER A 309 -4.56 19.65 4.17
CA SER A 309 -4.07 20.57 5.21
C SER A 309 -2.65 21.04 4.91
N LYS A 310 -1.81 20.19 4.33
CA LYS A 310 -0.47 20.58 3.85
C LYS A 310 -0.60 21.57 2.68
N LEU A 311 -1.44 21.27 1.69
CA LEU A 311 -1.67 22.17 0.55
C LEU A 311 -2.11 23.56 0.97
N LYS A 312 -3.03 23.66 1.96
CA LYS A 312 -3.52 24.93 2.52
C LYS A 312 -2.44 25.80 3.16
N ARG A 313 -1.32 25.18 3.60
CA ARG A 313 -0.20 25.89 4.24
C ARG A 313 0.95 26.21 3.27
N MET A 314 0.90 25.66 2.04
CA MET A 314 1.94 25.87 1.05
C MET A 314 1.74 27.20 0.32
N ASN A 315 2.84 27.83 -0.06
CA ASN A 315 2.80 28.99 -0.94
C ASN A 315 2.50 28.54 -2.39
N SER A 316 1.51 29.18 -3.05
CA SER A 316 1.06 28.83 -4.41
C SER A 316 2.16 29.00 -5.48
N GLN A 317 3.18 29.83 -5.22
CA GLN A 317 4.26 30.10 -6.17
C GLN A 317 5.41 29.10 -6.14
N VAL A 318 5.41 28.15 -5.22
CA VAL A 318 6.46 27.12 -5.10
C VAL A 318 6.10 25.90 -5.95
N ALA A 319 7.10 25.28 -6.59
CA ALA A 319 6.90 24.12 -7.45
C ALA A 319 6.22 22.94 -6.73
N GLU A 320 6.50 22.77 -5.44
CA GLU A 320 5.90 21.74 -4.58
C GLU A 320 4.36 21.88 -4.46
N TYR A 321 3.82 23.09 -4.57
CA TYR A 321 2.38 23.30 -4.58
C TYR A 321 1.71 22.57 -5.75
N SER A 322 2.27 22.72 -6.95
CA SER A 322 1.75 22.05 -8.16
C SER A 322 1.83 20.52 -8.03
N VAL A 323 2.90 20.01 -7.45
CA VAL A 323 3.05 18.57 -7.18
C VAL A 323 1.98 18.08 -6.19
N GLN A 324 1.79 18.81 -5.09
CA GLN A 324 0.81 18.46 -4.06
C GLN A 324 -0.63 18.58 -4.58
N ARG A 325 -0.92 19.60 -5.40
CA ARG A 325 -2.22 19.73 -6.05
C ARG A 325 -2.50 18.57 -7.00
N ASN A 326 -1.55 18.26 -7.91
CA ASN A 326 -1.69 17.13 -8.83
C ASN A 326 -1.91 15.80 -8.11
N TYR A 327 -1.28 15.64 -6.95
CA TYR A 327 -1.48 14.48 -6.08
C TYR A 327 -2.91 14.40 -5.54
N LEU A 328 -3.44 15.51 -5.01
CA LEU A 328 -4.80 15.58 -4.50
C LEU A 328 -5.85 15.44 -5.62
N ASP A 329 -5.58 16.03 -6.81
CA ASP A 329 -6.41 15.83 -7.99
C ASP A 329 -6.47 14.34 -8.38
N LEU A 330 -5.33 13.63 -8.33
CA LEU A 330 -5.31 12.18 -8.58
C LEU A 330 -6.18 11.42 -7.57
N LEU A 331 -6.02 11.71 -6.26
CA LEU A 331 -6.81 11.07 -5.20
C LEU A 331 -8.32 11.24 -5.41
N VAL A 332 -8.71 12.46 -5.78
CA VAL A 332 -10.13 12.78 -6.02
C VAL A 332 -10.63 12.19 -7.34
N ASP A 333 -9.82 12.15 -8.40
CA ASP A 333 -10.22 11.65 -9.71
C ASP A 333 -10.32 10.13 -9.77
N LEU A 334 -9.63 9.41 -8.88
CA LEU A 334 -9.73 7.95 -8.82
C LEU A 334 -11.16 7.49 -8.51
N PRO A 335 -11.65 6.45 -9.18
CA PRO A 335 -13.02 5.94 -9.01
C PRO A 335 -13.14 5.00 -7.79
N TRP A 336 -12.87 5.50 -6.59
CA TRP A 336 -12.98 4.73 -5.35
C TRP A 336 -14.38 4.12 -5.22
N GLU A 337 -14.47 2.82 -4.93
CA GLU A 337 -15.73 2.07 -4.73
C GLU A 337 -16.77 2.20 -5.88
N LYS A 338 -16.38 2.78 -7.01
CA LYS A 338 -17.27 2.94 -8.16
C LYS A 338 -17.14 1.76 -9.11
N PHE A 339 -18.11 0.86 -9.08
CA PHE A 339 -18.14 -0.37 -9.89
C PHE A 339 -19.15 -0.27 -11.02
N SER A 340 -18.81 -0.85 -12.20
CA SER A 340 -19.79 -1.15 -13.24
C SER A 340 -20.55 -2.41 -12.87
N GLU A 341 -21.85 -2.47 -13.21
CA GLU A 341 -22.68 -3.66 -13.00
C GLU A 341 -22.25 -4.78 -13.95
N ASP A 342 -21.91 -5.91 -13.38
CA ASP A 342 -21.46 -7.10 -14.10
C ASP A 342 -22.64 -7.84 -14.77
N ASN A 343 -22.45 -8.20 -16.03
CA ASN A 343 -23.39 -9.03 -16.75
C ASN A 343 -22.74 -10.36 -17.17
N PHE A 344 -22.95 -11.41 -16.40
CA PHE A 344 -22.47 -12.78 -16.70
C PHE A 344 -23.51 -13.62 -17.45
N ASP A 345 -24.16 -13.06 -18.49
CA ASP A 345 -24.98 -13.84 -19.44
C ASP A 345 -24.05 -14.54 -20.44
N LEU A 346 -23.82 -15.86 -20.23
CA LEU A 346 -22.96 -16.69 -21.07
C LEU A 346 -23.46 -16.76 -22.53
N SER A 347 -24.78 -16.71 -22.74
CA SER A 347 -25.37 -16.72 -24.08
C SER A 347 -25.11 -15.42 -24.83
N LYS A 348 -25.15 -14.30 -24.13
CA LYS A 348 -24.77 -12.98 -24.66
C LYS A 348 -23.28 -12.92 -24.95
N ALA A 349 -22.44 -13.43 -24.03
CA ALA A 349 -20.99 -13.49 -24.18
C ALA A 349 -20.60 -14.32 -25.42
N GLN A 350 -21.18 -15.50 -25.59
CA GLN A 350 -20.97 -16.33 -26.78
C GLN A 350 -21.33 -15.59 -28.07
N ARG A 351 -22.50 -14.93 -28.12
CA ARG A 351 -22.92 -14.16 -29.29
C ARG A 351 -21.97 -13.00 -29.62
N ILE A 352 -21.43 -12.31 -28.61
CA ILE A 352 -20.48 -11.21 -28.83
C ILE A 352 -19.18 -11.77 -29.39
N LEU A 353 -18.63 -12.85 -28.79
CA LEU A 353 -17.42 -13.49 -29.26
C LEU A 353 -17.57 -14.03 -30.70
N ASP A 354 -18.71 -14.61 -31.06
CA ASP A 354 -19.00 -15.10 -32.41
C ASP A 354 -19.17 -13.98 -33.43
N LYS A 355 -19.74 -12.86 -33.00
CA LYS A 355 -19.88 -11.66 -33.84
C LYS A 355 -18.55 -10.99 -34.13
N ASP A 356 -17.68 -10.89 -33.11
CA ASP A 356 -16.43 -10.10 -33.21
C ASP A 356 -15.25 -10.95 -33.72
N HIS A 357 -15.29 -12.29 -33.56
CA HIS A 357 -14.18 -13.21 -33.92
C HIS A 357 -14.66 -14.39 -34.76
N PHE A 358 -13.99 -14.61 -35.91
CA PHE A 358 -14.25 -15.75 -36.78
C PHE A 358 -13.41 -16.96 -36.37
N GLY A 359 -14.01 -18.14 -36.23
CA GLY A 359 -13.32 -19.34 -35.78
C GLY A 359 -12.93 -19.27 -34.30
N LEU A 360 -11.79 -19.83 -33.94
CA LEU A 360 -11.25 -19.86 -32.57
C LEU A 360 -12.22 -20.56 -31.57
N GLU A 361 -12.90 -21.62 -32.00
CA GLU A 361 -13.95 -22.29 -31.22
C GLU A 361 -13.43 -22.76 -29.85
N ASP A 362 -12.24 -23.36 -29.80
CA ASP A 362 -11.63 -23.85 -28.56
C ASP A 362 -11.31 -22.70 -27.59
N VAL A 363 -10.81 -21.58 -28.15
CA VAL A 363 -10.50 -20.38 -27.36
C VAL A 363 -11.78 -19.77 -26.77
N LYS A 364 -12.83 -19.64 -27.59
CA LYS A 364 -14.14 -19.12 -27.14
C LYS A 364 -14.74 -20.01 -26.07
N LYS A 365 -14.69 -21.34 -26.25
CA LYS A 365 -15.17 -22.32 -25.27
C LYS A 365 -14.47 -22.13 -23.93
N ARG A 366 -13.13 -22.02 -23.92
CA ARG A 366 -12.34 -21.78 -22.69
C ARG A 366 -12.68 -20.45 -22.04
N ILE A 367 -12.86 -19.39 -22.82
CA ILE A 367 -13.29 -18.09 -22.30
C ILE A 367 -14.66 -18.19 -21.62
N ILE A 368 -15.62 -18.89 -22.24
CA ILE A 368 -16.96 -19.08 -21.65
C ILE A 368 -16.90 -19.95 -20.39
N GLU A 369 -16.08 -20.99 -20.36
CA GLU A 369 -15.84 -21.81 -19.16
C GLU A 369 -15.28 -20.94 -18.03
N TYR A 370 -14.31 -20.08 -18.31
CA TYR A 370 -13.73 -19.14 -17.35
C TYR A 370 -14.78 -18.13 -16.81
N LEU A 371 -15.58 -17.54 -17.68
CA LEU A 371 -16.66 -16.63 -17.29
C LEU A 371 -17.76 -17.33 -16.46
N ALA A 372 -18.01 -18.61 -16.72
CA ALA A 372 -18.93 -19.42 -15.92
C ALA A 372 -18.41 -19.63 -14.48
N VAL A 373 -17.11 -19.89 -14.31
CA VAL A 373 -16.48 -20.00 -13.00
C VAL A 373 -16.56 -18.68 -12.24
N LEU A 374 -16.27 -17.54 -12.88
CA LEU A 374 -16.41 -16.22 -12.28
C LEU A 374 -17.84 -15.93 -11.82
N LYS A 375 -18.83 -16.34 -12.61
CA LYS A 375 -20.26 -16.21 -12.25
C LYS A 375 -20.63 -17.02 -11.00
N LEU A 376 -20.05 -18.20 -10.81
CA LEU A 376 -20.34 -19.09 -9.68
C LEU A 376 -19.63 -18.65 -8.40
N ARG A 377 -18.40 -18.17 -8.50
CA ARG A 377 -17.60 -17.81 -7.34
C ARG A 377 -17.92 -16.43 -6.78
N SER A 378 -18.50 -15.53 -7.55
CA SER A 378 -18.76 -14.11 -7.20
C SER A 378 -17.53 -13.34 -6.66
N ASP A 379 -16.37 -13.98 -6.55
CA ASP A 379 -15.07 -13.37 -6.26
C ASP A 379 -14.18 -13.45 -7.52
N MET A 380 -13.29 -12.48 -7.70
CA MET A 380 -12.34 -12.46 -8.83
C MET A 380 -11.03 -13.24 -8.54
N LYS A 381 -11.01 -14.05 -7.48
CA LYS A 381 -9.86 -14.88 -7.10
C LYS A 381 -9.70 -16.10 -8.02
N SER A 382 -9.70 -15.89 -9.31
CA SER A 382 -9.45 -16.93 -10.32
C SER A 382 -8.07 -16.73 -10.97
N PRO A 383 -7.44 -17.77 -11.49
CA PRO A 383 -6.20 -17.64 -12.25
C PRO A 383 -6.36 -16.61 -13.38
N ILE A 384 -5.31 -15.85 -13.64
CA ILE A 384 -5.31 -14.82 -14.67
C ILE A 384 -5.36 -15.45 -16.05
N LEU A 385 -6.25 -14.98 -16.91
CA LEU A 385 -6.35 -15.47 -18.26
C LEU A 385 -5.16 -15.01 -19.12
N CYS A 386 -4.34 -15.93 -19.61
CA CYS A 386 -3.23 -15.61 -20.51
C CYS A 386 -3.50 -16.13 -21.92
N LEU A 387 -3.70 -15.21 -22.87
CA LEU A 387 -3.86 -15.50 -24.28
C LEU A 387 -2.49 -15.52 -24.96
N TYR A 388 -1.97 -16.68 -25.32
CA TYR A 388 -0.67 -16.78 -25.96
C TYR A 388 -0.75 -17.34 -27.38
N GLY A 389 0.18 -16.95 -28.23
CA GLY A 389 0.26 -17.41 -29.62
C GLY A 389 0.88 -16.39 -30.56
N PRO A 390 0.95 -16.68 -31.88
CA PRO A 390 1.65 -15.83 -32.82
C PRO A 390 1.04 -14.42 -32.92
N PRO A 391 1.83 -13.42 -33.38
CA PRO A 391 1.34 -12.05 -33.53
C PRO A 391 0.22 -11.93 -34.58
N GLY A 392 -0.73 -11.03 -34.34
CA GLY A 392 -1.80 -10.73 -35.28
C GLY A 392 -2.97 -11.73 -35.34
N VAL A 393 -3.09 -12.62 -34.35
CA VAL A 393 -4.21 -13.59 -34.27
C VAL A 393 -5.43 -13.03 -33.50
N GLY A 394 -5.35 -11.79 -32.99
CA GLY A 394 -6.48 -11.13 -32.33
C GLY A 394 -6.51 -11.27 -30.82
N LYS A 395 -5.43 -11.62 -30.13
CA LYS A 395 -5.36 -11.75 -28.67
C LYS A 395 -5.89 -10.53 -27.92
N THR A 396 -5.39 -9.33 -28.26
CA THR A 396 -5.79 -8.07 -27.64
C THR A 396 -7.28 -7.72 -27.94
N SER A 397 -7.78 -8.07 -29.14
CA SER A 397 -9.18 -7.85 -29.48
C SER A 397 -10.13 -8.82 -28.77
N LEU A 398 -9.69 -10.04 -28.46
CA LEU A 398 -10.44 -10.97 -27.60
C LEU A 398 -10.66 -10.37 -26.20
N GLY A 399 -9.63 -9.77 -25.59
CA GLY A 399 -9.76 -9.07 -24.31
C GLY A 399 -10.81 -7.95 -24.35
N LYS A 400 -10.86 -7.18 -25.45
CA LYS A 400 -11.89 -6.15 -25.64
C LYS A 400 -13.30 -6.75 -25.75
N SER A 401 -13.44 -7.87 -26.43
CA SER A 401 -14.75 -8.56 -26.58
C SER A 401 -15.21 -9.20 -25.27
N ILE A 402 -14.27 -9.69 -24.45
CA ILE A 402 -14.56 -10.17 -23.09
C ILE A 402 -15.10 -9.02 -22.25
N ALA A 403 -14.41 -7.86 -22.20
CA ALA A 403 -14.86 -6.69 -21.45
C ALA A 403 -16.28 -6.27 -21.86
N LYS A 404 -16.53 -6.19 -23.16
CA LYS A 404 -17.86 -5.87 -23.69
C LYS A 404 -18.94 -6.90 -23.33
N SER A 405 -18.58 -8.18 -23.22
CA SER A 405 -19.50 -9.26 -22.89
C SER A 405 -19.99 -9.22 -21.46
N ILE A 406 -19.14 -8.79 -20.53
CA ILE A 406 -19.46 -8.66 -19.09
C ILE A 406 -19.86 -7.23 -18.69
N ASN A 407 -19.98 -6.31 -19.66
CA ASN A 407 -20.34 -4.90 -19.44
C ASN A 407 -19.35 -4.11 -18.56
N ARG A 408 -18.04 -4.39 -18.69
CA ARG A 408 -16.98 -3.67 -17.98
C ARG A 408 -16.21 -2.76 -18.93
N GLU A 409 -15.63 -1.69 -18.37
CA GLU A 409 -14.71 -0.84 -19.11
C GLU A 409 -13.45 -1.61 -19.52
N TYR A 410 -12.94 -1.30 -20.72
CA TYR A 410 -11.76 -1.94 -21.29
C TYR A 410 -10.54 -1.05 -21.18
N VAL A 411 -9.50 -1.54 -20.53
CA VAL A 411 -8.21 -0.86 -20.39
C VAL A 411 -7.11 -1.70 -21.00
N ARG A 412 -6.25 -1.11 -21.82
CA ARG A 412 -5.07 -1.76 -22.38
C ARG A 412 -3.80 -1.11 -21.86
N VAL A 413 -2.93 -1.90 -21.25
CA VAL A 413 -1.59 -1.50 -20.82
C VAL A 413 -0.57 -2.30 -21.59
N SER A 414 0.23 -1.63 -22.44
CA SER A 414 1.33 -2.27 -23.15
C SER A 414 2.55 -2.35 -22.23
N LEU A 415 3.01 -3.57 -21.99
CA LEU A 415 4.18 -3.87 -21.15
C LEU A 415 5.44 -4.10 -21.99
N GLY A 416 5.30 -4.10 -23.33
CA GLY A 416 6.43 -4.30 -24.24
C GLY A 416 7.43 -3.16 -24.16
N GLY A 417 8.67 -3.48 -23.78
CA GLY A 417 9.77 -2.53 -23.67
C GLY A 417 9.91 -1.86 -22.29
N LEU A 418 9.10 -2.24 -21.31
CA LEU A 418 9.27 -1.83 -19.92
C LEU A 418 10.59 -2.37 -19.35
N ARG A 419 11.35 -1.48 -18.71
CA ARG A 419 12.64 -1.80 -18.06
C ARG A 419 12.70 -1.32 -16.61
N ASP A 420 11.81 -0.40 -16.25
CA ASP A 420 11.74 0.24 -14.93
C ASP A 420 10.47 -0.17 -14.18
N GLU A 421 10.62 -0.63 -12.97
CA GLU A 421 9.53 -0.97 -12.05
C GLU A 421 8.64 0.25 -11.75
N ALA A 422 9.24 1.45 -11.73
CA ALA A 422 8.51 2.70 -11.48
C ALA A 422 7.42 3.00 -12.52
N GLU A 423 7.51 2.44 -13.73
CA GLU A 423 6.43 2.57 -14.70
C GLU A 423 5.15 1.83 -14.28
N ILE A 424 5.26 0.78 -13.46
CA ILE A 424 4.11 0.01 -12.93
C ILE A 424 3.66 0.59 -11.60
N ARG A 425 4.61 0.80 -10.65
CA ARG A 425 4.35 1.25 -9.28
C ARG A 425 4.42 2.75 -9.06
N GLY A 426 4.72 3.55 -10.10
CA GLY A 426 4.88 4.98 -9.95
C GLY A 426 6.23 5.41 -9.33
N HIS A 427 6.54 6.69 -9.49
CA HIS A 427 7.70 7.32 -8.89
C HIS A 427 7.33 7.88 -7.51
N ARG A 428 8.29 7.97 -6.60
CA ARG A 428 8.05 8.64 -5.31
C ARG A 428 7.68 10.11 -5.54
N LYS A 429 6.58 10.57 -4.95
CA LYS A 429 6.02 11.92 -5.16
C LYS A 429 6.98 13.08 -4.81
N THR A 430 8.06 12.80 -4.06
CA THR A 430 9.07 13.80 -3.69
C THR A 430 9.93 14.29 -4.85
N TYR A 431 9.92 13.60 -5.98
CA TYR A 431 10.71 14.01 -7.14
C TYR A 431 9.90 14.94 -8.05
N ILE A 432 10.54 16.02 -8.54
CA ILE A 432 9.93 16.91 -9.53
C ILE A 432 9.67 16.11 -10.81
N GLY A 433 8.42 16.12 -11.29
CA GLY A 433 8.01 15.33 -12.44
C GLY A 433 7.61 13.88 -12.12
N ALA A 434 7.50 13.50 -10.84
CA ALA A 434 6.96 12.21 -10.44
C ALA A 434 5.55 11.98 -10.98
N MET A 435 5.28 10.76 -11.42
CA MET A 435 3.97 10.36 -11.96
C MET A 435 3.52 9.06 -11.28
N PRO A 436 2.20 8.87 -11.11
CA PRO A 436 1.66 7.58 -10.69
C PRO A 436 1.96 6.50 -11.74
N GLY A 437 1.99 5.25 -11.31
CA GLY A 437 2.20 4.09 -12.18
C GLY A 437 1.11 3.96 -13.25
N ARG A 438 1.43 3.28 -14.32
CA ARG A 438 0.50 3.06 -15.46
C ARG A 438 -0.80 2.39 -15.03
N ILE A 439 -0.78 1.58 -13.98
CA ILE A 439 -1.98 0.91 -13.46
C ILE A 439 -2.94 1.94 -12.88
N ILE A 440 -2.49 2.76 -11.95
CA ILE A 440 -3.31 3.81 -11.31
C ILE A 440 -3.78 4.85 -12.33
N GLN A 441 -2.90 5.29 -13.25
CA GLN A 441 -3.31 6.18 -14.35
C GLN A 441 -4.41 5.58 -15.22
N SER A 442 -4.37 4.28 -15.44
CA SER A 442 -5.33 3.57 -16.27
C SER A 442 -6.67 3.38 -15.56
N ILE A 443 -6.66 3.12 -14.24
CA ILE A 443 -7.87 3.12 -13.39
C ILE A 443 -8.54 4.50 -13.43
N ARG A 444 -7.76 5.58 -13.24
CA ARG A 444 -8.28 6.96 -13.37
C ARG A 444 -9.01 7.18 -14.70
N LYS A 445 -8.39 6.75 -15.81
CA LYS A 445 -8.97 6.90 -17.16
C LYS A 445 -10.21 6.06 -17.39
N SER A 446 -10.30 4.88 -16.76
CA SER A 446 -11.47 4.00 -16.92
C SER A 446 -12.72 4.54 -16.24
N GLY A 447 -12.56 5.32 -15.17
CA GLY A 447 -13.67 5.87 -14.38
C GLY A 447 -14.44 4.84 -13.57
N THR A 448 -13.95 3.58 -13.49
CA THR A 448 -14.50 2.47 -12.68
C THR A 448 -13.40 1.71 -11.99
N SER A 449 -13.66 1.12 -10.80
CA SER A 449 -12.70 0.32 -10.03
C SER A 449 -12.65 -1.15 -10.44
N ASN A 450 -13.54 -1.62 -11.34
CA ASN A 450 -13.58 -3.01 -11.80
C ASN A 450 -13.45 -3.17 -13.32
N PRO A 451 -12.54 -2.46 -14.01
CA PRO A 451 -12.36 -2.63 -15.44
C PRO A 451 -11.73 -3.98 -15.79
N VAL A 452 -11.74 -4.32 -17.07
CA VAL A 452 -10.92 -5.41 -17.62
C VAL A 452 -9.59 -4.84 -18.10
N PHE A 453 -8.50 -5.21 -17.44
CA PHE A 453 -7.14 -4.84 -17.83
C PHE A 453 -6.57 -5.88 -18.78
N VAL A 454 -6.18 -5.44 -19.97
CA VAL A 454 -5.39 -6.26 -20.90
C VAL A 454 -3.94 -5.84 -20.83
N LEU A 455 -3.12 -6.69 -20.20
CA LEU A 455 -1.67 -6.55 -20.09
C LEU A 455 -1.04 -7.12 -21.37
N ASP A 456 -0.70 -6.25 -22.31
CA ASP A 456 -0.30 -6.66 -23.65
C ASP A 456 1.23 -6.80 -23.75
N GLU A 457 1.67 -7.87 -24.43
CA GLU A 457 3.09 -8.18 -24.67
C GLU A 457 3.91 -8.40 -23.39
N ILE A 458 3.35 -9.17 -22.43
CA ILE A 458 4.02 -9.50 -21.16
C ILE A 458 5.35 -10.28 -21.36
N ASP A 459 5.49 -10.96 -22.48
CA ASP A 459 6.69 -11.72 -22.90
C ASP A 459 7.86 -10.83 -23.33
N LYS A 460 7.65 -9.51 -23.45
CA LYS A 460 8.68 -8.54 -23.85
C LYS A 460 9.21 -7.68 -22.69
N ILE A 461 8.88 -8.06 -21.48
CA ILE A 461 9.42 -7.44 -20.27
C ILE A 461 10.85 -7.93 -20.11
N SER A 462 11.78 -7.05 -19.87
CA SER A 462 13.18 -7.39 -19.60
C SER A 462 13.58 -6.86 -18.22
N SER A 463 14.23 -7.70 -17.41
CA SER A 463 14.91 -7.26 -16.21
C SER A 463 16.05 -6.31 -16.60
N GLY A 464 16.10 -5.14 -15.99
CA GLY A 464 17.10 -4.11 -16.22
C GLY A 464 17.87 -3.76 -14.94
N SER A 465 18.84 -2.87 -15.04
CA SER A 465 19.60 -2.34 -13.91
C SER A 465 18.80 -1.42 -12.98
N GLN A 466 17.59 -1.05 -13.36
CA GLN A 466 16.73 -0.08 -12.65
C GLN A 466 15.48 -0.74 -12.00
N GLY A 467 15.58 -1.99 -11.57
CA GLY A 467 14.51 -2.72 -10.91
C GLY A 467 14.02 -3.94 -11.69
N ASP A 468 13.12 -4.69 -11.10
CA ASP A 468 12.50 -5.87 -11.71
C ASP A 468 10.98 -5.66 -11.91
N PRO A 469 10.55 -5.26 -13.11
CA PRO A 469 9.13 -5.14 -13.42
C PRO A 469 8.33 -6.41 -13.23
N SER A 470 8.99 -7.59 -13.27
CA SER A 470 8.32 -8.89 -13.06
C SER A 470 7.85 -9.03 -11.61
N SER A 471 8.62 -8.52 -10.64
CA SER A 471 8.24 -8.51 -9.22
C SER A 471 7.02 -7.62 -8.97
N ALA A 472 6.95 -6.44 -9.60
CA ALA A 472 5.78 -5.57 -9.51
C ALA A 472 4.53 -6.22 -10.12
N LEU A 473 4.69 -6.97 -11.20
CA LEU A 473 3.60 -7.73 -11.81
C LEU A 473 3.16 -8.91 -10.95
N LEU A 474 4.06 -9.57 -10.24
CA LEU A 474 3.70 -10.65 -9.32
C LEU A 474 2.78 -10.16 -8.20
N GLU A 475 3.07 -8.99 -7.63
CA GLU A 475 2.20 -8.36 -6.62
C GLU A 475 0.85 -7.93 -7.23
N LEU A 476 0.88 -7.27 -8.38
CA LEU A 476 -0.33 -6.83 -9.09
C LEU A 476 -1.28 -7.99 -9.41
N LEU A 477 -0.72 -9.13 -9.80
CA LEU A 477 -1.44 -10.28 -10.30
C LEU A 477 -1.72 -11.34 -9.23
N ASP A 478 -1.27 -11.13 -8.01
CA ASP A 478 -1.54 -12.01 -6.88
C ASP A 478 -2.89 -11.66 -6.23
N PRO A 479 -3.90 -12.54 -6.27
CA PRO A 479 -5.20 -12.25 -5.64
C PRO A 479 -5.16 -12.06 -4.12
N GLU A 480 -4.07 -12.47 -3.46
CA GLU A 480 -3.89 -12.27 -2.01
C GLU A 480 -3.28 -10.92 -1.68
N GLN A 481 -2.56 -10.30 -2.61
CA GLN A 481 -1.83 -9.04 -2.42
C GLN A 481 -2.48 -7.85 -3.13
N ASN A 482 -3.23 -8.08 -4.23
CA ASN A 482 -3.79 -7.02 -5.07
C ASN A 482 -4.94 -6.23 -4.44
N ASN A 483 -5.46 -6.67 -3.29
CA ASN A 483 -6.46 -5.92 -2.51
C ASN A 483 -5.88 -4.64 -1.88
N SER A 484 -4.57 -4.52 -1.79
CA SER A 484 -3.86 -3.34 -1.29
C SER A 484 -2.63 -3.04 -2.14
N PHE A 485 -2.85 -2.85 -3.45
CA PHE A 485 -1.78 -2.52 -4.38
C PHE A 485 -1.15 -1.17 -4.02
N HIS A 486 0.16 -1.17 -3.76
CA HIS A 486 0.89 0.01 -3.36
C HIS A 486 1.57 0.70 -4.56
N ASP A 487 1.09 1.90 -4.90
CA ASP A 487 1.75 2.78 -5.85
C ASP A 487 2.59 3.83 -5.09
N ASN A 488 3.85 3.99 -5.47
CA ASN A 488 4.80 4.86 -4.77
C ASN A 488 4.42 6.35 -4.84
N PHE A 489 3.64 6.75 -5.86
CA PHE A 489 3.12 8.11 -5.98
C PHE A 489 1.86 8.29 -5.15
N LEU A 490 0.98 7.30 -5.13
CA LEU A 490 -0.30 7.34 -4.42
C LEU A 490 -0.12 7.25 -2.89
N GLU A 491 0.92 6.54 -2.42
CA GLU A 491 1.28 6.33 -1.00
C GLU A 491 0.23 5.63 -0.12
N ILE A 492 -0.92 5.30 -0.68
CA ILE A 492 -1.98 4.51 -0.04
C ILE A 492 -2.33 3.31 -0.90
N GLY A 493 -2.78 2.23 -0.27
CA GLY A 493 -3.20 1.02 -0.98
C GLY A 493 -4.46 1.27 -1.81
N TYR A 494 -4.46 0.76 -3.05
CA TYR A 494 -5.64 0.76 -3.91
C TYR A 494 -6.14 -0.66 -4.13
N ASP A 495 -7.43 -0.91 -3.89
CA ASP A 495 -8.01 -2.26 -4.07
C ASP A 495 -8.21 -2.59 -5.55
N LEU A 496 -7.42 -3.55 -6.06
CA LEU A 496 -7.51 -4.10 -7.41
C LEU A 496 -8.16 -5.51 -7.43
N SER A 497 -8.66 -6.00 -6.31
CA SER A 497 -9.21 -7.36 -6.19
C SER A 497 -10.41 -7.63 -7.10
N LYS A 498 -11.14 -6.59 -7.50
CA LYS A 498 -12.29 -6.67 -8.42
C LYS A 498 -11.94 -6.41 -9.88
N VAL A 499 -10.68 -6.11 -10.17
CA VAL A 499 -10.18 -5.92 -11.53
C VAL A 499 -9.98 -7.29 -12.20
N MET A 500 -10.44 -7.43 -13.44
CA MET A 500 -10.17 -8.62 -14.25
C MET A 500 -8.93 -8.42 -15.09
N PHE A 501 -7.86 -9.16 -14.79
CA PHE A 501 -6.62 -9.12 -15.56
C PHE A 501 -6.61 -10.17 -16.66
N ILE A 502 -6.25 -9.77 -17.87
CA ILE A 502 -6.02 -10.63 -19.02
C ILE A 502 -4.61 -10.34 -19.56
N ALA A 503 -3.74 -11.32 -19.58
CA ALA A 503 -2.40 -11.19 -20.15
C ALA A 503 -2.38 -11.62 -21.62
N THR A 504 -1.51 -11.02 -22.43
CA THR A 504 -1.22 -11.51 -23.79
C THR A 504 0.28 -11.73 -23.95
N ALA A 505 0.65 -12.85 -24.58
CA ALA A 505 2.04 -13.18 -24.86
C ALA A 505 2.18 -13.74 -26.29
N ASN A 506 3.33 -13.56 -26.91
CA ASN A 506 3.65 -14.24 -28.16
C ASN A 506 4.41 -15.54 -27.88
N ASN A 507 5.27 -15.55 -26.87
CA ASN A 507 6.07 -16.69 -26.46
C ASN A 507 6.04 -16.85 -24.94
N LEU A 508 5.87 -18.08 -24.45
CA LEU A 508 5.86 -18.37 -23.01
C LEU A 508 7.27 -18.57 -22.43
N SER A 509 8.26 -18.93 -23.27
CA SER A 509 9.61 -19.28 -22.80
C SER A 509 10.39 -18.09 -22.19
N SER A 510 9.96 -16.87 -22.46
CA SER A 510 10.56 -15.63 -21.91
C SER A 510 9.90 -15.15 -20.61
N LEU A 511 8.80 -15.79 -20.20
CA LEU A 511 8.07 -15.42 -18.99
C LEU A 511 8.71 -16.05 -17.75
N HIS A 512 8.67 -15.31 -16.66
CA HIS A 512 9.12 -15.80 -15.35
C HIS A 512 8.22 -16.97 -14.90
N PRO A 513 8.77 -18.12 -14.44
CA PRO A 513 7.99 -19.29 -14.04
C PRO A 513 6.89 -18.96 -13.02
N ALA A 514 7.17 -18.14 -12.02
CA ALA A 514 6.19 -17.72 -11.01
C ALA A 514 4.97 -16.98 -11.56
N LEU A 515 5.12 -16.28 -12.70
CA LEU A 515 3.98 -15.66 -13.40
C LEU A 515 3.15 -16.71 -14.12
N LEU A 516 3.82 -17.71 -14.77
CA LEU A 516 3.13 -18.79 -15.47
C LEU A 516 2.26 -19.63 -14.54
N ASP A 517 2.74 -19.91 -13.33
CA ASP A 517 2.00 -20.69 -12.31
C ASP A 517 0.68 -20.02 -11.87
N ARG A 518 0.57 -18.71 -12.03
CA ARG A 518 -0.64 -17.93 -11.69
C ARG A 518 -1.60 -17.73 -12.88
N MET A 519 -1.25 -18.26 -14.06
CA MET A 519 -1.98 -17.98 -15.28
C MET A 519 -2.69 -19.23 -15.84
N GLU A 520 -3.94 -19.05 -16.25
CA GLU A 520 -4.62 -20.01 -17.10
C GLU A 520 -4.24 -19.75 -18.56
N LEU A 521 -3.50 -20.69 -19.16
CA LEU A 521 -2.93 -20.54 -20.49
C LEU A 521 -3.93 -20.96 -21.58
N ILE A 522 -4.31 -20.03 -22.47
CA ILE A 522 -5.15 -20.31 -23.64
C ILE A 522 -4.33 -20.08 -24.92
N ASN A 523 -4.11 -21.15 -25.67
CA ASN A 523 -3.40 -21.09 -26.94
C ASN A 523 -4.30 -20.53 -28.06
N VAL A 524 -3.91 -19.40 -28.63
CA VAL A 524 -4.56 -18.78 -29.78
C VAL A 524 -3.73 -19.09 -31.01
N SER A 525 -4.07 -20.17 -31.70
CA SER A 525 -3.37 -20.62 -32.89
C SER A 525 -3.52 -19.68 -34.08
N GLY A 526 -2.62 -19.85 -35.07
CA GLY A 526 -2.69 -19.12 -36.34
C GLY A 526 -3.92 -19.49 -37.18
N TYR A 527 -4.27 -18.63 -38.13
CA TYR A 527 -5.38 -18.84 -39.04
C TYR A 527 -4.97 -19.56 -40.32
N THR A 528 -5.87 -20.39 -40.82
CA THR A 528 -5.73 -21.00 -42.18
C THR A 528 -5.96 -19.94 -43.26
N SER A 529 -5.54 -20.23 -44.52
CA SER A 529 -5.80 -19.33 -45.64
C SER A 529 -7.29 -19.05 -45.85
N GLU A 530 -8.15 -20.04 -45.63
CA GLU A 530 -9.62 -19.93 -45.78
C GLU A 530 -10.20 -19.07 -44.67
N GLU A 531 -9.73 -19.24 -43.42
CA GLU A 531 -10.12 -18.40 -42.32
C GLU A 531 -9.67 -16.94 -42.51
N LYS A 532 -8.44 -16.72 -43.00
CA LYS A 532 -7.93 -15.38 -43.34
C LYS A 532 -8.78 -14.67 -44.38
N VAL A 533 -9.23 -15.41 -45.43
CA VAL A 533 -10.16 -14.86 -46.44
C VAL A 533 -11.48 -14.47 -45.76
N SER A 534 -12.02 -15.32 -44.89
CA SER A 534 -13.28 -15.06 -44.19
C SER A 534 -13.14 -13.86 -43.22
N ILE A 535 -12.05 -13.79 -42.48
CA ILE A 535 -11.74 -12.66 -41.59
C ILE A 535 -11.56 -11.37 -42.39
N ALA A 536 -10.83 -11.42 -43.49
CA ALA A 536 -10.62 -10.26 -44.37
C ALA A 536 -11.93 -9.73 -44.92
N SER A 537 -12.77 -10.59 -45.49
CA SER A 537 -14.03 -10.18 -46.09
C SER A 537 -15.05 -9.68 -45.08
N LYS A 538 -15.18 -10.32 -43.91
CA LYS A 538 -16.18 -9.99 -42.90
C LYS A 538 -15.80 -8.78 -42.01
N PHE A 539 -14.50 -8.66 -41.68
CA PHE A 539 -14.03 -7.72 -40.67
C PHE A 539 -13.01 -6.69 -41.20
N LEU A 540 -11.87 -7.14 -41.78
CA LEU A 540 -10.77 -6.24 -42.10
C LEU A 540 -11.11 -5.21 -43.17
N VAL A 541 -11.78 -5.65 -44.24
CA VAL A 541 -12.15 -4.73 -45.32
C VAL A 541 -13.13 -3.66 -44.81
N LYS A 542 -14.12 -4.05 -44.00
CA LYS A 542 -15.10 -3.10 -43.43
C LYS A 542 -14.42 -2.14 -42.47
N LYS A 543 -13.56 -2.64 -41.60
CA LYS A 543 -12.79 -1.83 -40.64
C LYS A 543 -11.93 -0.81 -41.40
N GLN A 544 -11.15 -1.26 -42.36
CA GLN A 544 -10.25 -0.40 -43.11
C GLN A 544 -10.99 0.64 -43.98
N LEU A 545 -12.15 0.32 -44.55
CA LEU A 545 -13.00 1.30 -45.24
C LEU A 545 -13.47 2.41 -44.28
N SER A 546 -13.97 2.04 -43.11
CA SER A 546 -14.38 3.00 -42.09
C SER A 546 -13.23 3.89 -41.60
N GLU A 547 -12.05 3.32 -41.34
CA GLU A 547 -10.85 4.07 -40.88
C GLU A 547 -10.35 5.07 -41.95
N HIS A 548 -10.61 4.80 -43.23
CA HIS A 548 -10.24 5.70 -44.36
C HIS A 548 -11.41 6.54 -44.87
N GLY A 549 -12.50 6.66 -44.13
CA GLY A 549 -13.67 7.50 -44.48
C GLY A 549 -14.44 7.05 -45.72
N MET A 550 -14.35 5.79 -46.13
CA MET A 550 -15.00 5.24 -47.32
C MET A 550 -16.25 4.40 -46.96
N LYS A 551 -17.23 4.43 -47.83
CA LYS A 551 -18.44 3.59 -47.70
C LYS A 551 -18.15 2.17 -48.17
N ILE A 552 -18.90 1.19 -47.65
CA ILE A 552 -18.75 -0.23 -48.03
C ILE A 552 -18.95 -0.47 -49.53
N ASN A 553 -19.75 0.35 -50.21
CA ASN A 553 -20.00 0.23 -51.65
C ASN A 553 -18.91 0.82 -52.53
N ASP A 554 -18.01 1.66 -51.98
CA ASP A 554 -16.95 2.33 -52.75
C ASP A 554 -15.81 1.39 -53.17
N PHE A 555 -15.69 0.25 -52.44
CA PHE A 555 -14.65 -0.73 -52.74
C PHE A 555 -15.04 -2.15 -52.34
N LYS A 556 -15.17 -3.04 -53.31
CA LYS A 556 -15.46 -4.44 -53.11
C LYS A 556 -14.27 -5.32 -53.54
N ILE A 557 -13.79 -6.19 -52.68
CA ILE A 557 -12.71 -7.12 -52.97
C ILE A 557 -13.30 -8.53 -53.12
N ASN A 558 -12.95 -9.21 -54.21
CA ASN A 558 -13.35 -10.60 -54.43
C ASN A 558 -12.51 -11.54 -53.56
N ASN A 559 -13.10 -12.65 -53.11
CA ASN A 559 -12.40 -13.72 -52.38
C ASN A 559 -11.18 -14.29 -53.12
N GLN A 560 -11.18 -14.32 -54.45
CA GLN A 560 -10.04 -14.74 -55.23
C GLN A 560 -8.85 -13.78 -55.06
N ILE A 561 -9.09 -12.48 -55.10
CA ILE A 561 -8.07 -11.45 -54.87
C ILE A 561 -7.52 -11.54 -53.44
N LEU A 562 -8.39 -11.77 -52.44
CA LEU A 562 -7.93 -11.98 -51.06
C LEU A 562 -7.01 -13.21 -50.95
N LYS A 563 -7.33 -14.30 -51.66
CA LYS A 563 -6.44 -15.49 -51.73
C LYS A 563 -5.10 -15.14 -52.34
N ASP A 564 -5.07 -14.35 -53.41
CA ASP A 564 -3.84 -13.93 -54.08
C ASP A 564 -2.99 -13.00 -53.20
N ILE A 565 -3.65 -12.11 -52.42
CA ILE A 565 -2.95 -11.26 -51.44
C ILE A 565 -2.32 -12.15 -50.35
N ILE A 566 -3.09 -13.08 -49.77
CA ILE A 566 -2.64 -13.98 -48.72
C ILE A 566 -1.47 -14.81 -49.18
N SER A 567 -1.54 -15.36 -50.41
CA SER A 567 -0.49 -16.27 -50.92
C SER A 567 0.72 -15.60 -51.52
N GLY A 568 0.57 -14.39 -52.10
CA GLY A 568 1.65 -13.70 -52.81
C GLY A 568 2.26 -12.51 -52.08
N TYR A 569 1.57 -11.93 -51.12
CA TYR A 569 2.03 -10.68 -50.45
C TYR A 569 2.10 -10.77 -48.94
N THR A 570 1.67 -11.88 -48.33
CA THR A 570 1.76 -12.09 -46.88
C THR A 570 2.33 -13.43 -46.51
N ARG A 571 3.18 -13.47 -45.47
CA ARG A 571 3.72 -14.72 -44.86
C ARG A 571 3.68 -14.54 -43.37
N GLU A 572 2.55 -14.88 -42.78
CA GLU A 572 2.28 -14.70 -41.34
C GLU A 572 1.23 -15.68 -40.81
N SER A 573 1.26 -16.00 -39.53
CA SER A 573 0.25 -16.84 -38.87
C SER A 573 -1.07 -16.11 -38.65
N GLY A 574 -1.00 -14.82 -38.33
CA GLY A 574 -2.15 -13.94 -38.10
C GLY A 574 -2.62 -13.23 -39.36
N VAL A 575 -3.20 -12.06 -39.20
CA VAL A 575 -3.79 -11.20 -40.25
C VAL A 575 -3.27 -9.77 -40.25
N ARG A 576 -2.22 -9.44 -39.49
CA ARG A 576 -1.71 -8.08 -39.36
C ARG A 576 -1.05 -7.56 -40.65
N SER A 577 -0.28 -8.37 -41.33
CA SER A 577 0.29 -8.02 -42.62
C SER A 577 -0.79 -7.95 -43.70
N LEU A 578 -1.76 -8.87 -43.68
CA LEU A 578 -2.91 -8.86 -44.56
C LEU A 578 -3.73 -7.58 -44.43
N GLU A 579 -3.98 -7.14 -43.20
CA GLU A 579 -4.66 -5.86 -42.92
C GLU A 579 -3.89 -4.67 -43.54
N LYS A 580 -2.55 -4.64 -43.39
CA LYS A 580 -1.70 -3.61 -44.02
C LYS A 580 -1.78 -3.60 -45.54
N GLN A 581 -1.85 -4.77 -46.19
CA GLN A 581 -1.98 -4.83 -47.64
C GLN A 581 -3.38 -4.37 -48.11
N ILE A 582 -4.43 -4.75 -47.38
CA ILE A 582 -5.80 -4.28 -47.64
C ILE A 582 -5.88 -2.75 -47.48
N ALA A 583 -5.28 -2.20 -46.43
CA ALA A 583 -5.20 -0.77 -46.22
C ALA A 583 -4.48 -0.02 -47.37
N LYS A 584 -3.41 -0.60 -47.94
CA LYS A 584 -2.75 -0.01 -49.13
C LYS A 584 -3.68 0.05 -50.35
N LEU A 585 -4.46 -0.99 -50.58
CA LEU A 585 -5.40 -1.06 -51.68
C LEU A 585 -6.52 -0.01 -51.49
N ILE A 586 -7.04 0.12 -50.29
CA ILE A 586 -8.09 1.06 -49.94
C ILE A 586 -7.57 2.50 -50.08
N ARG A 587 -6.34 2.80 -49.62
CA ARG A 587 -5.73 4.13 -49.80
C ARG A 587 -5.52 4.51 -51.28
N ASN A 588 -5.10 3.54 -52.09
CA ASN A 588 -4.99 3.79 -53.53
C ASN A 588 -6.37 4.11 -54.15
N ARG A 589 -7.40 3.37 -53.71
CA ARG A 589 -8.77 3.60 -54.16
C ARG A 589 -9.28 4.99 -53.71
N ALA A 590 -9.03 5.38 -52.46
CA ALA A 590 -9.40 6.68 -51.92
C ALA A 590 -8.73 7.80 -52.72
N LYS A 591 -7.42 7.67 -53.03
CA LYS A 591 -6.70 8.61 -53.92
C LYS A 591 -7.42 8.76 -55.27
N ASN A 592 -7.77 7.63 -55.90
CA ASN A 592 -8.39 7.65 -57.24
C ASN A 592 -9.78 8.27 -57.23
N ILE A 593 -10.54 8.14 -56.14
CA ILE A 593 -11.84 8.77 -55.96
C ILE A 593 -11.67 10.30 -55.85
N VAL A 594 -10.76 10.76 -55.02
CA VAL A 594 -10.50 12.19 -54.77
C VAL A 594 -9.93 12.86 -56.02
N SER A 595 -9.07 12.16 -56.78
CA SER A 595 -8.46 12.71 -58.03
C SER A 595 -9.32 12.54 -59.28
N ASN A 596 -10.57 12.08 -59.18
CA ASN A 596 -11.50 11.79 -60.30
C ASN A 596 -10.88 10.98 -61.45
N SER A 597 -9.85 10.16 -61.11
CA SER A 597 -9.16 9.36 -62.10
C SER A 597 -9.94 8.07 -62.45
N LYS A 598 -9.78 7.51 -63.70
CA LYS A 598 -10.47 6.30 -64.12
C LYS A 598 -10.22 5.18 -63.14
N LEU A 599 -11.32 4.63 -62.65
CA LEU A 599 -11.34 3.55 -61.63
C LEU A 599 -10.91 2.24 -62.29
N ASN A 600 -9.69 1.78 -62.06
CA ASN A 600 -9.30 0.43 -62.45
C ASN A 600 -10.14 -0.58 -61.63
N ASP A 601 -10.75 -1.51 -62.29
CA ASP A 601 -11.63 -2.51 -61.71
C ASP A 601 -10.88 -3.32 -60.64
N SER A 602 -11.37 -3.30 -59.40
CA SER A 602 -10.76 -4.05 -58.29
C SER A 602 -10.83 -5.56 -58.45
N LYS A 603 -11.28 -6.04 -59.61
CA LYS A 603 -11.40 -7.48 -59.97
C LYS A 603 -10.18 -8.02 -60.74
N ASP A 604 -9.22 -7.14 -61.15
CA ASP A 604 -8.10 -7.55 -61.98
C ASP A 604 -6.85 -7.81 -61.14
N LEU A 605 -6.16 -8.92 -61.48
CA LEU A 605 -4.84 -9.27 -60.89
C LEU A 605 -3.77 -8.20 -61.22
N ASN A 606 -3.89 -7.48 -62.30
CA ASN A 606 -3.02 -6.36 -62.68
C ASN A 606 -3.15 -5.22 -61.69
N PHE A 607 -4.34 -4.96 -61.10
CA PHE A 607 -4.53 -3.99 -60.07
C PHE A 607 -3.66 -4.29 -58.82
N LEU A 608 -3.62 -5.57 -58.38
CA LEU A 608 -2.74 -5.94 -57.26
C LEU A 608 -1.27 -5.63 -57.54
N LYS A 609 -0.79 -5.98 -58.76
CA LYS A 609 0.59 -5.79 -59.17
C LYS A 609 0.95 -4.31 -59.25
N ASN A 610 0.03 -3.49 -59.74
CA ASN A 610 0.23 -2.03 -59.83
C ASN A 610 0.28 -1.35 -58.45
N VAL A 611 -0.51 -1.79 -57.46
CA VAL A 611 -0.60 -1.14 -56.15
C VAL A 611 0.38 -1.75 -55.14
N LEU A 612 0.52 -3.07 -55.12
CA LEU A 612 1.33 -3.81 -54.14
C LEU A 612 2.75 -4.17 -54.68
N GLY A 613 2.97 -4.01 -55.97
CA GLY A 613 4.18 -4.43 -56.67
C GLY A 613 4.16 -5.91 -57.10
N PRO A 614 5.30 -6.48 -57.50
CA PRO A 614 5.43 -7.91 -57.84
C PRO A 614 5.15 -8.76 -56.61
N LYS A 615 4.68 -9.98 -56.85
CA LYS A 615 4.51 -10.96 -55.76
C LYS A 615 5.81 -11.16 -55.04
N LYS A 616 5.75 -11.04 -53.69
CA LYS A 616 6.93 -11.18 -52.82
C LYS A 616 7.23 -12.63 -52.48
N PHE A 617 6.16 -13.43 -52.41
CA PHE A 617 6.24 -14.83 -52.03
C PHE A 617 5.71 -15.67 -53.17
N PHE A 618 6.50 -16.62 -53.58
CA PHE A 618 6.08 -17.65 -54.53
C PHE A 618 5.55 -18.83 -53.72
N ARG A 619 4.48 -19.51 -54.19
CA ARG A 619 4.03 -20.74 -53.53
C ARG A 619 5.16 -21.73 -53.55
N ASP A 620 5.50 -22.26 -52.39
CA ASP A 620 6.28 -23.49 -52.28
C ASP A 620 5.52 -24.56 -53.05
N LYS A 621 5.83 -24.74 -54.30
CA LYS A 621 5.29 -25.85 -55.08
C LYS A 621 6.09 -27.09 -54.73
N TYR A 622 5.36 -28.12 -54.31
CA TYR A 622 5.96 -29.44 -54.25
C TYR A 622 6.57 -29.76 -55.64
N GLU A 623 7.89 -29.83 -55.72
CA GLU A 623 8.59 -30.26 -56.90
C GLU A 623 8.65 -31.81 -56.89
N ASN A 624 8.38 -32.43 -58.02
CA ASN A 624 8.46 -33.89 -58.13
C ASN A 624 9.87 -34.37 -57.79
N ASN A 625 10.00 -35.19 -56.75
CA ASN A 625 11.27 -35.81 -56.34
C ASN A 625 11.73 -36.86 -57.37
N LEU A 626 12.29 -36.37 -58.47
CA LEU A 626 12.84 -37.25 -59.53
C LEU A 626 14.31 -37.58 -59.31
N VAL A 627 14.95 -36.87 -58.36
CA VAL A 627 16.35 -36.96 -57.97
C VAL A 627 16.47 -37.68 -56.63
N ALA A 628 17.52 -38.49 -56.44
CA ALA A 628 17.81 -39.13 -55.18
C ALA A 628 18.31 -38.11 -54.17
N GLY A 629 18.01 -38.25 -52.85
CA GLY A 629 18.49 -37.42 -51.83
C GLY A 629 17.64 -36.17 -51.59
N VAL A 630 16.46 -36.03 -52.24
CA VAL A 630 15.55 -34.90 -52.01
C VAL A 630 14.28 -35.35 -51.32
N VAL A 631 14.00 -34.82 -50.13
CA VAL A 631 12.85 -35.21 -49.30
C VAL A 631 12.18 -33.97 -48.73
N THR A 632 10.84 -34.02 -48.66
CA THR A 632 10.05 -32.96 -48.07
C THR A 632 9.77 -33.21 -46.59
N GLY A 633 10.20 -32.31 -45.74
CA GLY A 633 9.88 -32.26 -44.34
C GLY A 633 8.83 -31.21 -44.01
N LEU A 634 8.36 -31.20 -42.75
CA LEU A 634 7.46 -30.22 -42.24
C LEU A 634 8.10 -29.49 -41.05
N ALA A 635 8.18 -28.17 -41.13
CA ALA A 635 8.71 -27.33 -40.10
C ALA A 635 7.62 -26.44 -39.50
N TRP A 636 7.84 -26.03 -38.26
CA TRP A 636 7.05 -24.98 -37.60
C TRP A 636 7.96 -23.80 -37.28
N THR A 637 7.50 -22.60 -37.58
CA THR A 637 8.21 -21.35 -37.37
C THR A 637 7.27 -20.34 -36.66
N SER A 638 7.83 -19.23 -36.18
CA SER A 638 7.04 -18.12 -35.59
C SER A 638 5.97 -17.52 -36.53
N VAL A 639 6.12 -17.79 -37.85
CA VAL A 639 5.16 -17.33 -38.87
C VAL A 639 4.19 -18.42 -39.32
N GLY A 640 4.27 -19.62 -38.75
CA GLY A 640 3.39 -20.75 -39.01
C GLY A 640 4.13 -21.99 -39.49
N GLY A 641 3.37 -22.98 -39.97
CA GLY A 641 3.95 -24.17 -40.55
C GLY A 641 4.44 -23.96 -42.00
N GLU A 642 5.54 -24.58 -42.38
CA GLU A 642 6.17 -24.50 -43.68
C GLU A 642 6.61 -25.90 -44.16
N ILE A 643 6.71 -26.09 -45.48
CA ILE A 643 7.39 -27.25 -46.04
C ILE A 643 8.89 -26.96 -46.07
N LEU A 644 9.68 -27.99 -45.85
CA LEU A 644 11.12 -27.94 -45.80
C LEU A 644 11.68 -28.94 -46.78
N PHE A 645 12.45 -28.51 -47.77
CA PHE A 645 13.19 -29.41 -48.62
C PHE A 645 14.54 -29.73 -47.99
N ILE A 646 14.86 -31.04 -47.92
CA ILE A 646 16.16 -31.52 -47.49
C ILE A 646 16.80 -32.16 -48.69
N GLU A 647 17.93 -31.63 -49.13
CA GLU A 647 18.69 -32.07 -50.25
C GLU A 647 20.02 -32.65 -49.76
N SER A 648 20.32 -33.88 -50.15
CA SER A 648 21.58 -34.50 -49.80
C SER A 648 22.35 -34.87 -51.06
N SER A 649 23.63 -34.58 -51.07
CA SER A 649 24.54 -34.97 -52.16
C SER A 649 25.76 -35.73 -51.62
N ILE A 650 26.36 -36.54 -52.47
CA ILE A 650 27.56 -37.36 -52.20
C ILE A 650 28.65 -37.11 -53.23
N SER A 651 29.86 -36.93 -52.75
CA SER A 651 31.07 -36.84 -53.62
C SER A 651 32.17 -37.65 -52.99
N GLU A 652 33.11 -38.09 -53.83
CA GLU A 652 34.34 -38.78 -53.37
C GLU A 652 35.12 -37.82 -52.43
N GLY A 653 35.65 -38.36 -51.32
CA GLY A 653 36.34 -37.57 -50.34
C GLY A 653 36.84 -38.32 -49.13
N LYS A 654 36.94 -37.71 -47.99
CA LYS A 654 37.53 -38.19 -46.73
C LYS A 654 36.53 -38.52 -45.64
N GLY A 655 35.26 -38.80 -45.94
CA GLY A 655 34.22 -39.15 -44.96
C GLY A 655 33.68 -37.97 -44.18
N THR A 656 33.83 -36.73 -44.70
CA THR A 656 33.36 -35.53 -44.00
C THR A 656 31.88 -35.28 -44.28
N MET A 657 31.14 -34.81 -43.28
CA MET A 657 29.78 -34.33 -43.43
C MET A 657 29.75 -32.79 -43.31
N SER A 658 29.24 -32.15 -44.35
CA SER A 658 29.01 -30.69 -44.38
C SER A 658 27.51 -30.40 -44.41
N ILE A 659 27.11 -29.37 -43.67
CA ILE A 659 25.70 -28.99 -43.54
C ILE A 659 25.57 -27.51 -43.82
N THR A 660 24.69 -27.13 -44.76
CA THR A 660 24.42 -25.76 -45.13
C THR A 660 22.92 -25.41 -45.05
N GLY A 661 22.55 -24.14 -44.96
CA GLY A 661 21.15 -23.66 -44.92
C GLY A 661 20.75 -22.95 -43.61
N ASN A 662 21.73 -22.40 -42.86
CA ASN A 662 21.50 -21.65 -41.60
C ASN A 662 20.78 -22.51 -40.55
N LEU A 663 21.35 -23.71 -40.27
CA LEU A 663 20.79 -24.66 -39.32
C LEU A 663 21.37 -24.46 -37.93
N GLY A 664 20.51 -24.50 -36.92
CA GLY A 664 20.84 -24.44 -35.52
C GLY A 664 21.53 -25.74 -35.01
N LYS A 665 21.94 -25.71 -33.76
CA LYS A 665 22.71 -26.76 -33.09
C LYS A 665 21.98 -28.12 -33.08
N ILE A 666 20.70 -28.09 -32.69
CA ILE A 666 19.87 -29.28 -32.53
C ILE A 666 19.65 -29.99 -33.89
N MET A 667 19.43 -29.21 -34.95
CA MET A 667 19.23 -29.76 -36.26
C MET A 667 20.53 -30.41 -36.86
N LYS A 668 21.70 -29.83 -36.54
CA LYS A 668 23.01 -30.42 -36.87
C LYS A 668 23.26 -31.73 -36.12
N GLU A 669 22.91 -31.81 -34.85
CA GLU A 669 22.96 -33.04 -34.05
C GLU A 669 22.04 -34.10 -34.62
N SER A 670 20.81 -33.74 -35.02
CA SER A 670 19.88 -34.67 -35.69
C SER A 670 20.46 -35.25 -36.98
N ALA A 671 21.19 -34.44 -37.76
CA ALA A 671 21.87 -34.94 -38.97
C ALA A 671 23.01 -35.92 -38.65
N THR A 672 23.77 -35.67 -37.59
CA THR A 672 24.83 -36.57 -37.10
C THR A 672 24.22 -37.90 -36.64
N ILE A 673 23.14 -37.86 -35.82
CA ILE A 673 22.40 -39.03 -35.35
C ILE A 673 21.89 -39.86 -36.55
N ALA A 674 21.32 -39.18 -37.57
CA ALA A 674 20.82 -39.83 -38.76
C ALA A 674 21.94 -40.60 -39.54
N LEU A 675 23.11 -39.97 -39.70
CA LEU A 675 24.24 -40.63 -40.39
C LEU A 675 24.80 -41.80 -39.59
N GLU A 676 25.00 -41.68 -38.29
CA GLU A 676 25.49 -42.75 -37.43
C GLU A 676 24.52 -43.94 -37.37
N PHE A 677 23.19 -43.68 -37.35
CA PHE A 677 22.20 -44.75 -37.48
C PHE A 677 22.30 -45.49 -38.81
N ILE A 678 22.52 -44.77 -39.91
CA ILE A 678 22.72 -45.40 -41.24
C ILE A 678 23.95 -46.31 -41.25
N LYS A 679 25.09 -45.84 -40.74
CA LYS A 679 26.34 -46.63 -40.66
C LYS A 679 26.12 -47.90 -39.85
N SER A 680 25.41 -47.83 -38.73
CA SER A 680 25.16 -48.98 -37.85
C SER A 680 24.12 -49.92 -38.37
N ASN A 681 23.19 -49.51 -39.27
CA ASN A 681 22.05 -50.30 -39.73
C ASN A 681 21.90 -50.35 -41.22
N SER A 682 23.03 -50.31 -41.99
CA SER A 682 23.03 -50.25 -43.44
C SER A 682 22.22 -51.39 -44.09
N SER A 683 22.35 -52.65 -43.59
CA SER A 683 21.61 -53.81 -44.08
C SER A 683 20.09 -53.68 -43.96
N LEU A 684 19.62 -53.16 -42.79
CA LEU A 684 18.21 -52.95 -42.51
C LEU A 684 17.60 -51.94 -43.47
N LEU A 685 18.37 -50.92 -43.83
CA LEU A 685 17.97 -49.85 -44.73
C LEU A 685 18.10 -50.13 -46.19
N GLY A 686 18.54 -51.35 -46.57
CA GLY A 686 18.74 -51.77 -47.94
C GLY A 686 19.90 -51.07 -48.64
N ILE A 687 20.89 -50.60 -47.89
CA ILE A 687 22.15 -50.06 -48.43
C ILE A 687 23.15 -51.15 -48.58
N ASN A 688 23.94 -51.11 -49.67
CA ASN A 688 24.95 -52.11 -49.95
C ASN A 688 25.98 -52.14 -48.78
N LYS A 689 26.25 -53.39 -48.30
CA LYS A 689 27.23 -53.60 -47.21
C LYS A 689 28.67 -53.20 -47.57
N LYS A 690 28.97 -53.02 -48.84
CA LYS A 690 30.30 -52.68 -49.39
C LYS A 690 30.52 -51.18 -49.44
N VAL A 691 29.57 -50.35 -49.05
CA VAL A 691 29.74 -48.91 -49.05
C VAL A 691 30.72 -48.51 -47.93
N ASP A 692 31.83 -47.97 -48.36
CA ASP A 692 32.85 -47.39 -47.42
C ASP A 692 32.59 -45.92 -47.22
N TYR A 693 31.92 -45.61 -46.13
CA TYR A 693 31.54 -44.24 -45.79
C TYR A 693 32.76 -43.32 -45.64
N SER A 694 33.94 -43.84 -45.41
CA SER A 694 35.15 -43.01 -45.26
C SER A 694 35.64 -42.42 -46.57
N LYS A 695 35.20 -42.96 -47.71
CA LYS A 695 35.57 -42.49 -49.05
C LYS A 695 34.62 -41.50 -49.68
N TYR A 696 33.55 -41.08 -48.90
CA TYR A 696 32.54 -40.20 -49.44
C TYR A 696 32.30 -38.99 -48.51
N ASN A 697 32.39 -37.82 -49.08
CA ASN A 697 31.90 -36.62 -48.41
C ASN A 697 30.38 -36.48 -48.62
N ILE A 698 29.65 -36.21 -47.55
CA ILE A 698 28.22 -36.05 -47.58
C ILE A 698 27.90 -34.58 -47.36
N HIS A 699 27.07 -33.99 -48.23
CA HIS A 699 26.62 -32.63 -48.08
C HIS A 699 25.08 -32.62 -47.90
N ILE A 700 24.60 -32.02 -46.83
CA ILE A 700 23.18 -31.80 -46.56
C ILE A 700 22.90 -30.32 -46.71
N HIS A 701 22.00 -29.97 -47.59
CA HIS A 701 21.58 -28.62 -47.84
C HIS A 701 20.09 -28.46 -47.54
N VAL A 702 19.75 -27.40 -46.81
CA VAL A 702 18.35 -26.99 -46.59
C VAL A 702 18.17 -25.60 -47.19
N PRO A 703 17.48 -25.50 -48.34
CA PRO A 703 17.24 -24.23 -49.03
C PRO A 703 16.62 -23.13 -48.11
N GLU A 704 16.65 -21.87 -48.58
CA GLU A 704 16.21 -20.69 -47.85
C GLU A 704 17.07 -20.36 -46.60
N GLY A 705 18.37 -20.23 -46.78
CA GLY A 705 19.35 -19.92 -45.73
C GLY A 705 19.14 -18.58 -45.03
N ALA A 706 18.28 -17.69 -45.54
CA ALA A 706 17.94 -16.42 -44.90
C ALA A 706 17.10 -16.57 -43.61
N THR A 707 16.41 -17.69 -43.42
CA THR A 707 15.60 -17.98 -42.25
C THR A 707 16.33 -19.02 -41.40
N PRO A 708 16.67 -18.71 -40.13
CA PRO A 708 17.22 -19.71 -39.21
C PRO A 708 16.26 -20.88 -38.99
N LYS A 709 16.80 -22.09 -39.01
CA LYS A 709 16.04 -23.31 -38.80
C LYS A 709 16.71 -24.14 -37.71
N ASP A 710 15.96 -24.52 -36.72
CA ASP A 710 16.44 -25.36 -35.62
C ASP A 710 15.34 -26.31 -35.13
N GLY A 711 15.74 -27.39 -34.49
CA GLY A 711 14.86 -28.36 -33.89
C GLY A 711 15.06 -29.80 -34.35
N PRO A 712 14.66 -30.81 -33.56
CA PRO A 712 14.90 -32.21 -33.80
C PRO A 712 13.92 -32.82 -34.83
N SER A 713 12.86 -32.12 -35.20
CA SER A 713 11.70 -32.62 -35.96
C SER A 713 12.00 -32.98 -37.43
N ALA A 714 13.17 -32.61 -37.93
CA ALA A 714 13.64 -32.99 -39.28
C ALA A 714 14.44 -34.29 -39.31
N GLY A 715 14.68 -34.95 -38.17
CA GLY A 715 15.53 -36.13 -38.06
C GLY A 715 15.15 -37.26 -39.02
N ILE A 716 13.86 -37.64 -39.07
CA ILE A 716 13.41 -38.71 -40.00
C ILE A 716 13.50 -38.26 -41.46
N THR A 717 13.35 -36.97 -41.75
CA THR A 717 13.44 -36.41 -43.09
C THR A 717 14.89 -36.43 -43.58
N ILE A 718 15.85 -36.05 -42.76
CA ILE A 718 17.30 -36.09 -43.06
C ILE A 718 17.73 -37.53 -43.30
N LEU A 719 17.35 -38.45 -42.41
CA LEU A 719 17.69 -39.86 -42.58
C LEU A 719 17.13 -40.44 -43.89
N THR A 720 15.84 -40.15 -44.19
CA THR A 720 15.22 -40.60 -45.43
C THR A 720 15.93 -40.04 -46.67
N SER A 721 16.38 -38.80 -46.63
CA SER A 721 17.15 -38.16 -47.70
C SER A 721 18.48 -38.89 -47.92
N LEU A 722 19.21 -39.19 -46.86
CA LEU A 722 20.47 -39.94 -46.94
C LEU A 722 20.26 -41.35 -47.40
N VAL A 723 19.23 -42.09 -46.96
CA VAL A 723 18.94 -43.48 -47.47
C VAL A 723 18.52 -43.45 -48.93
N SER A 724 17.71 -42.47 -49.36
CA SER A 724 17.39 -42.25 -50.76
C SER A 724 18.67 -42.06 -51.62
N LEU A 725 19.61 -41.26 -51.10
CA LEU A 725 20.89 -40.96 -51.74
C LEU A 725 21.71 -42.18 -51.86
N PHE A 726 21.95 -42.96 -50.80
CA PHE A 726 22.79 -44.22 -50.86
C PHE A 726 22.13 -45.36 -51.63
N THR A 727 20.80 -45.49 -51.62
CA THR A 727 20.09 -46.54 -52.33
C THR A 727 19.69 -46.13 -53.72
N GLN A 728 19.82 -44.84 -54.09
CA GLN A 728 19.38 -44.27 -55.36
C GLN A 728 17.88 -44.57 -55.68
N LYS A 729 17.07 -44.78 -54.62
CA LYS A 729 15.62 -44.98 -54.71
C LYS A 729 14.88 -43.72 -54.69
N ARG A 730 13.79 -43.60 -55.44
CA ARG A 730 12.92 -42.43 -55.50
C ARG A 730 12.07 -42.37 -54.24
N VAL A 731 11.92 -41.14 -53.69
CA VAL A 731 10.93 -40.82 -52.67
C VAL A 731 9.54 -40.74 -53.33
N LYS A 732 8.48 -41.23 -52.66
CA LYS A 732 7.09 -41.15 -53.15
C LYS A 732 6.68 -39.71 -53.42
N LYS A 733 5.83 -39.54 -54.45
CA LYS A 733 5.27 -38.21 -54.76
C LYS A 733 4.24 -37.78 -53.70
N ASN A 734 4.14 -36.48 -53.44
CA ASN A 734 3.15 -35.85 -52.54
C ASN A 734 3.18 -36.40 -51.09
N ILE A 735 4.37 -36.80 -50.63
CA ILE A 735 4.60 -37.22 -49.24
C ILE A 735 5.48 -36.19 -48.51
N ALA A 736 5.16 -35.96 -47.26
CA ALA A 736 6.00 -35.20 -46.34
C ALA A 736 6.10 -35.93 -45.00
N MET A 737 7.10 -35.59 -44.22
CA MET A 737 7.32 -36.26 -42.96
C MET A 737 7.81 -35.30 -41.87
N THR A 738 7.56 -35.67 -40.62
CA THR A 738 8.09 -34.95 -39.43
C THR A 738 8.21 -35.94 -38.29
N GLY A 739 9.33 -35.91 -37.59
CA GLY A 739 9.61 -36.77 -36.44
C GLY A 739 11.06 -36.62 -35.99
N GLU A 740 11.30 -36.80 -34.73
CA GLU A 740 12.63 -36.87 -34.13
C GLU A 740 13.11 -38.33 -34.20
N ILE A 741 14.39 -38.51 -34.41
CA ILE A 741 15.03 -39.85 -34.45
C ILE A 741 15.95 -40.04 -33.26
N THR A 742 15.97 -41.27 -32.73
CA THR A 742 16.98 -41.71 -31.76
C THR A 742 18.07 -42.57 -32.45
N LEU A 743 19.23 -42.71 -31.79
CA LEU A 743 20.31 -43.59 -32.23
C LEU A 743 19.87 -45.06 -32.42
N ARG A 744 18.77 -45.49 -31.81
CA ARG A 744 18.17 -46.83 -31.95
C ARG A 744 17.15 -46.91 -33.09
N GLY A 745 16.94 -45.82 -33.83
CA GLY A 745 15.99 -45.75 -34.93
C GLY A 745 14.51 -45.63 -34.51
N LYS A 746 14.23 -45.31 -33.24
CA LYS A 746 12.86 -45.01 -32.77
C LYS A 746 12.44 -43.60 -33.23
N VAL A 747 11.18 -43.47 -33.64
CA VAL A 747 10.60 -42.19 -34.05
C VAL A 747 9.83 -41.58 -32.88
N LEU A 748 10.32 -40.45 -32.41
CA LEU A 748 9.70 -39.69 -31.29
C LEU A 748 8.69 -38.64 -31.78
N PRO A 749 7.70 -38.28 -30.91
CA PRO A 749 6.71 -37.27 -31.24
C PRO A 749 7.35 -35.88 -31.30
N VAL A 750 6.71 -34.99 -32.07
CA VAL A 750 7.17 -33.62 -32.28
C VAL A 750 6.02 -32.63 -32.11
N GLY A 751 6.34 -31.38 -31.79
CA GLY A 751 5.34 -30.30 -31.61
C GLY A 751 4.93 -29.60 -32.91
N GLY A 752 3.91 -28.72 -32.83
CA GLY A 752 3.43 -27.91 -33.95
C GLY A 752 2.70 -28.69 -35.02
N ILE A 753 2.06 -29.81 -34.68
CA ILE A 753 1.42 -30.74 -35.62
C ILE A 753 0.33 -30.04 -36.43
N LYS A 754 -0.53 -29.25 -35.84
CA LYS A 754 -1.61 -28.51 -36.53
C LYS A 754 -1.05 -27.61 -37.63
N GLU A 755 -0.06 -26.81 -37.32
CA GLU A 755 0.58 -25.88 -38.26
C GLU A 755 1.30 -26.65 -39.40
N LYS A 756 1.98 -27.74 -39.08
CA LYS A 756 2.67 -28.61 -40.06
C LYS A 756 1.67 -29.24 -41.05
N ILE A 757 0.53 -29.72 -40.55
CA ILE A 757 -0.54 -30.29 -41.38
C ILE A 757 -1.15 -29.21 -42.30
N LEU A 758 -1.38 -28.00 -41.78
CA LEU A 758 -1.88 -26.89 -42.58
C LEU A 758 -0.88 -26.49 -43.69
N ALA A 759 0.43 -26.55 -43.40
CA ALA A 759 1.47 -26.34 -44.41
C ALA A 759 1.46 -27.44 -45.49
N ALA A 760 1.40 -28.69 -45.10
CA ALA A 760 1.30 -29.81 -46.00
C ALA A 760 0.07 -29.70 -46.94
N LYS A 761 -1.08 -29.35 -46.40
CA LYS A 761 -2.32 -29.12 -47.17
C LYS A 761 -2.18 -27.99 -48.19
N ARG A 762 -1.55 -26.86 -47.79
CA ARG A 762 -1.25 -25.73 -48.71
C ARG A 762 -0.34 -26.11 -49.86
N ALA A 763 0.63 -27.02 -49.61
CA ALA A 763 1.56 -27.50 -50.59
C ALA A 763 1.04 -28.67 -51.45
N ASN A 764 -0.26 -29.01 -51.32
CA ASN A 764 -0.90 -30.15 -51.99
C ASN A 764 -0.27 -31.53 -51.68
N ILE A 765 0.34 -31.69 -50.52
CA ILE A 765 0.80 -32.98 -50.02
C ILE A 765 -0.41 -33.82 -49.67
N LYS A 766 -0.36 -35.14 -49.97
CA LYS A 766 -1.44 -36.08 -49.75
C LYS A 766 -1.17 -37.07 -48.62
N GLU A 767 0.10 -37.43 -48.41
CA GLU A 767 0.49 -38.36 -47.36
C GLU A 767 1.46 -37.72 -46.39
N ILE A 768 1.24 -37.93 -45.08
CA ILE A 768 2.11 -37.39 -44.03
C ILE A 768 2.57 -38.56 -43.15
N ILE A 769 3.89 -38.73 -43.01
CA ILE A 769 4.51 -39.68 -42.08
C ILE A 769 4.83 -38.95 -40.78
N LEU A 770 4.41 -39.51 -39.65
CA LEU A 770 4.66 -38.95 -38.32
C LEU A 770 4.65 -40.05 -37.25
N SER A 771 5.20 -39.76 -36.07
CA SER A 771 5.20 -40.68 -34.94
C SER A 771 3.79 -41.14 -34.55
N SER A 772 3.61 -42.41 -34.18
CA SER A 772 2.34 -42.92 -33.62
C SER A 772 1.86 -42.14 -32.39
N TYR A 773 2.79 -41.64 -31.59
CA TYR A 773 2.49 -40.80 -30.41
C TYR A 773 1.85 -39.44 -30.75
N ASN A 774 2.01 -38.96 -32.00
CA ASN A 774 1.33 -37.74 -32.45
C ASN A 774 -0.14 -37.97 -32.90
N LYS A 775 -0.66 -39.19 -32.85
CA LYS A 775 -2.07 -39.46 -33.16
C LYS A 775 -3.00 -38.64 -32.33
N LYS A 776 -2.72 -38.47 -31.03
CA LYS A 776 -3.50 -37.64 -30.11
C LYS A 776 -3.61 -36.18 -30.58
N ASP A 777 -2.54 -35.63 -31.19
CA ASP A 777 -2.52 -34.27 -31.69
C ASP A 777 -3.39 -34.09 -32.94
N ILE A 778 -3.49 -35.18 -33.77
CA ILE A 778 -4.34 -35.22 -34.96
C ILE A 778 -5.82 -35.31 -34.57
N ASP A 779 -6.16 -36.12 -33.55
CA ASP A 779 -7.54 -36.36 -33.12
C ASP A 779 -8.21 -35.05 -32.59
N VAL A 780 -7.44 -34.13 -32.12
CA VAL A 780 -7.92 -32.78 -31.65
C VAL A 780 -8.15 -31.82 -32.83
N ILE A 781 -7.57 -32.07 -34.03
CA ILE A 781 -7.70 -31.17 -35.17
C ILE A 781 -9.06 -31.32 -35.84
N ASN A 782 -9.75 -30.22 -36.13
CA ASN A 782 -11.04 -30.24 -36.79
C ASN A 782 -10.95 -30.96 -38.14
N ILE A 783 -11.87 -31.90 -38.38
CA ILE A 783 -11.94 -32.82 -39.56
C ILE A 783 -11.88 -32.06 -40.88
N LYS A 784 -12.39 -30.84 -40.97
CA LYS A 784 -12.33 -30.04 -42.23
C LYS A 784 -10.89 -29.74 -42.68
N TYR A 785 -9.91 -29.70 -41.76
CA TYR A 785 -8.50 -29.49 -42.08
C TYR A 785 -7.79 -30.76 -42.46
N LEU A 786 -8.28 -31.92 -42.01
CA LEU A 786 -7.72 -33.25 -42.29
C LEU A 786 -8.21 -33.81 -43.62
N LYS A 787 -9.34 -33.34 -44.14
CA LYS A 787 -9.95 -33.83 -45.37
C LYS A 787 -8.96 -33.79 -46.56
N GLY A 788 -8.75 -34.95 -47.20
CA GLY A 788 -7.85 -35.12 -48.34
C GLY A 788 -6.38 -35.42 -47.97
N LEU A 789 -6.07 -35.62 -46.69
CA LEU A 789 -4.76 -36.07 -46.20
C LEU A 789 -4.85 -37.50 -45.68
N LYS A 790 -3.80 -38.27 -45.92
CA LYS A 790 -3.60 -39.61 -45.36
C LYS A 790 -2.44 -39.57 -44.38
N PHE A 791 -2.66 -40.02 -43.16
CA PHE A 791 -1.66 -40.08 -42.11
C PHE A 791 -1.08 -41.47 -41.99
N ILE A 792 0.24 -41.58 -41.98
CA ILE A 792 0.99 -42.82 -41.82
C ILE A 792 1.72 -42.72 -40.50
N TYR A 793 1.25 -43.47 -39.52
CA TYR A 793 1.82 -43.50 -38.17
C TYR A 793 2.93 -44.52 -38.12
N VAL A 794 4.09 -44.17 -37.60
CA VAL A 794 5.29 -45.00 -37.53
C VAL A 794 5.95 -44.93 -36.17
N ASP A 795 6.59 -46.01 -35.75
CA ASP A 795 7.35 -46.10 -34.50
C ASP A 795 8.86 -46.28 -34.77
N SER A 796 9.23 -46.75 -35.95
CA SER A 796 10.62 -47.04 -36.31
C SER A 796 11.01 -46.46 -37.67
N MET A 797 12.33 -46.24 -37.85
CA MET A 797 12.88 -45.78 -39.14
C MET A 797 12.71 -46.78 -40.27
N ALA A 798 12.67 -48.08 -39.98
CA ALA A 798 12.39 -49.10 -41.01
C ALA A 798 11.00 -48.90 -41.65
N GLU A 799 9.99 -48.57 -40.80
CA GLU A 799 8.64 -48.28 -41.31
C GLU A 799 8.62 -46.96 -42.10
N VAL A 800 9.38 -45.93 -41.65
CA VAL A 800 9.50 -44.65 -42.38
C VAL A 800 10.03 -44.93 -43.79
N ILE A 801 11.14 -45.66 -43.93
CA ILE A 801 11.78 -45.95 -45.21
C ILE A 801 10.86 -46.77 -46.11
N THR A 802 10.20 -47.82 -45.59
CA THR A 802 9.25 -48.64 -46.34
C THR A 802 8.09 -47.84 -46.91
N ASN A 803 7.60 -46.89 -46.13
CA ASN A 803 6.47 -46.03 -46.53
C ASN A 803 6.89 -44.86 -47.42
N ALA A 804 8.13 -44.33 -47.27
CA ALA A 804 8.61 -43.15 -47.97
C ALA A 804 9.25 -43.46 -49.34
N LEU A 805 10.00 -44.55 -49.44
CA LEU A 805 10.74 -44.91 -50.68
C LEU A 805 9.90 -45.77 -51.58
N THR A 806 10.17 -45.67 -52.89
CA THR A 806 9.67 -46.60 -53.92
C THR A 806 10.74 -47.66 -54.27
N ASN A 807 10.31 -48.76 -54.83
CA ASN A 807 11.25 -49.76 -55.34
C ASN A 807 11.93 -49.33 -56.66
N ARG A 808 11.60 -48.20 -57.25
CA ARG A 808 12.17 -47.70 -58.52
C ARG A 808 13.38 -46.82 -58.22
N LYS A 809 14.46 -47.03 -58.94
CA LYS A 809 15.64 -46.18 -58.95
C LYS A 809 15.36 -44.83 -59.67
N VAL A 810 16.18 -43.85 -59.42
CA VAL A 810 16.15 -42.55 -60.13
C VAL A 810 16.68 -42.80 -61.59
N ILE A 811 16.31 -41.87 -62.50
CA ILE A 811 16.63 -42.01 -63.92
C ILE A 811 18.14 -42.02 -64.15
N ASN A 812 18.91 -41.22 -63.44
CA ASN A 812 20.37 -41.14 -63.51
C ASN A 812 21.02 -41.76 -62.26
N SER A 813 20.65 -42.98 -61.90
CA SER A 813 21.21 -43.66 -60.74
C SER A 813 22.69 -43.87 -60.86
N LYS A 814 23.48 -43.43 -59.92
CA LYS A 814 24.92 -43.73 -59.78
C LYS A 814 25.11 -45.01 -58.99
N LEU A 815 26.11 -45.78 -59.31
CA LEU A 815 26.54 -46.84 -58.42
C LEU A 815 27.37 -46.25 -57.29
N ILE A 816 26.87 -46.36 -56.03
CA ILE A 816 27.54 -45.94 -54.82
C ILE A 816 28.02 -47.19 -54.08
#